data_7baaa7bee5363365b544c3852b61d651
#
_entry.id   7baaa7bee5363365b544c3852b61d651
#
_cell.length_a   1.000
_cell.length_b   1.000
_cell.length_c   1.000
_cell.angle_alpha   90.00
_cell.angle_beta   90.00
_cell.angle_gamma   90.00
#
_symmetry.space_group_name_H-M   'P 1'
#
loop_
_entity.id
_entity.type
_entity.pdbx_description
1 polymer ?
#
loop_
_entity_poly.entity_id
_entity_poly.type
_entity_poly.pdbx_seq_one_letter_code
_entity_poly.pdbx_strand_id
1 'polypeptide(L)'
;MRRPLLIPALCVVAGVGAAEWLPDDLGRGSLLAACLGLGMAGLWARGFMIGLCVALFGAGALSYQATQWPLDPDDVRWRIDGRGELGRIRGILAETPSVRLTERRGQWMERTVVRLRVTGWRPGEGDWERASGQVLVSSQGVPDARFFRGQSVEIAGLVSAPPGPAAPGLFDYATFLRRQGVGLQVRCEAPGDWELGPGANDAIPWSERFLTWARGRLSEGLPDDGATRLIWAMALGWRTGLAGDVDDGFMRSGTLHVFAISGLHIALIAVLLVRVFRLLGWSRAVCGGLSLPLIWFYVGATGWQPSAVRSAVMTSVVVGTWMLERPGDLLNSLSLAALVLLLLDPGQLFQAGFLLSFLVVAALAVFPAAWESWWLAHRPWRPDPLLPAARWSAGRRAWETCERALCRGICTGLAALVASWPVSVECFHLVSPVSVVANLVVVPLSSLVLVANALSLASPVGTALWNAAAWVGMHGMLAASRVCESIPGGWWSAASPGAWVWVPYALLWIAAASVPLDTRRRRFAWWAAAALWLALTLSGPSHPGRPEGTLTIFRSGEAFWIDRAGDADDLLLDTGDAATAKAVVVPWLRSTGVDRVPTLAVSHGDVRHLGGVPVVLTSTPPWRLVAPVGRTRSPSFRALEGWASAARIPFRRVSAGDTVAGIPVIHPVASESHSRADDGAMVLRWDAAGWRFLLAPDLGSEGQAALVRREGSGLAADVLVTGIPSSGEAATGAFLSGVRPRLIVIATGDRPATERSPPALRRRLRELGVPTLWTERIGALELRCWKDRLEVRDARGELRARIDRADRATDQGRAMAW
;
A
#
# COMPACT_ATOMS: atom_id res chain seq x y z
N MET A 1 -16.53 -1.03 36.65
CA MET A 1 -15.64 -0.70 35.49
C MET A 1 -16.31 0.37 34.66
N ARG A 2 -15.62 1.49 34.38
CA ARG A 2 -16.20 2.57 33.53
C ARG A 2 -16.36 2.18 32.06
N ARG A 3 -15.60 1.16 31.56
CA ARG A 3 -15.56 0.71 30.15
C ARG A 3 -15.56 -0.82 30.05
N PRO A 4 -16.70 -1.48 30.23
CA PRO A 4 -16.76 -2.94 30.31
C PRO A 4 -16.40 -3.67 29.02
N LEU A 5 -16.57 -3.04 27.83
CA LEU A 5 -16.31 -3.68 26.53
C LEU A 5 -14.86 -3.52 26.03
N LEU A 6 -14.05 -2.67 26.68
CA LEU A 6 -12.69 -2.41 26.22
C LEU A 6 -11.80 -3.67 26.32
N ILE A 7 -11.82 -4.36 27.45
CA ILE A 7 -11.04 -5.58 27.66
C ILE A 7 -11.50 -6.71 26.71
N PRO A 8 -12.81 -7.03 26.59
CA PRO A 8 -13.32 -7.95 25.60
C PRO A 8 -12.84 -7.67 24.15
N ALA A 9 -12.91 -6.41 23.71
CA ALA A 9 -12.47 -6.03 22.39
C ALA A 9 -10.95 -6.27 22.20
N LEU A 10 -10.13 -5.90 23.19
CA LEU A 10 -8.70 -6.14 23.15
C LEU A 10 -8.36 -7.64 23.13
N CYS A 11 -9.15 -8.50 23.80
CA CYS A 11 -8.96 -9.95 23.74
C CYS A 11 -9.23 -10.50 22.33
N VAL A 12 -10.28 -10.06 21.65
CA VAL A 12 -10.54 -10.46 20.25
C VAL A 12 -9.42 -9.97 19.33
N VAL A 13 -9.01 -8.72 19.46
CA VAL A 13 -7.89 -8.16 18.68
C VAL A 13 -6.61 -8.97 18.88
N ALA A 14 -6.28 -9.30 20.15
CA ALA A 14 -5.10 -10.10 20.47
C ALA A 14 -5.22 -11.53 19.91
N GLY A 15 -6.40 -12.14 19.97
CA GLY A 15 -6.65 -13.47 19.43
C GLY A 15 -6.48 -13.52 17.91
N VAL A 16 -7.07 -12.57 17.18
CA VAL A 16 -6.91 -12.44 15.72
C VAL A 16 -5.45 -12.18 15.37
N GLY A 17 -4.78 -11.28 16.09
CA GLY A 17 -3.36 -10.95 15.85
C GLY A 17 -2.43 -12.13 16.11
N ALA A 18 -2.65 -12.89 17.20
CA ALA A 18 -1.86 -14.07 17.53
C ALA A 18 -2.03 -15.19 16.50
N ALA A 19 -3.22 -15.35 15.92
CA ALA A 19 -3.51 -16.38 14.94
C ALA A 19 -2.72 -16.25 13.63
N GLU A 20 -2.24 -15.06 13.28
CA GLU A 20 -1.36 -14.83 12.10
C GLU A 20 0.04 -15.46 12.30
N TRP A 21 0.49 -15.62 13.56
CA TRP A 21 1.81 -16.15 13.89
C TRP A 21 1.78 -17.63 14.31
N LEU A 22 0.59 -18.23 14.44
CA LEU A 22 0.46 -19.62 14.79
C LEU A 22 0.83 -20.49 13.59
N PRO A 23 1.66 -21.55 13.80
CA PRO A 23 1.96 -22.51 12.74
C PRO A 23 0.68 -23.18 12.22
N ASP A 24 0.65 -23.43 10.93
CA ASP A 24 -0.47 -24.07 10.24
C ASP A 24 -0.80 -25.49 10.79
N ASP A 25 0.19 -26.14 11.41
CA ASP A 25 0.12 -27.50 11.96
C ASP A 25 -0.55 -27.61 13.34
N LEU A 26 -0.73 -26.50 14.06
CA LEU A 26 -1.50 -26.49 15.29
C LEU A 26 -2.98 -26.66 14.97
N GLY A 27 -3.42 -27.92 14.98
CA GLY A 27 -4.76 -28.32 14.60
C GLY A 27 -5.82 -27.46 15.30
N ARG A 28 -6.78 -26.97 14.51
CA ARG A 28 -7.93 -26.15 14.96
C ARG A 28 -8.63 -26.74 16.18
N GLY A 29 -8.68 -28.06 16.26
CA GLY A 29 -9.25 -28.81 17.39
C GLY A 29 -8.50 -28.59 18.69
N SER A 30 -7.17 -28.51 18.68
CA SER A 30 -6.37 -28.29 19.90
C SER A 30 -6.51 -26.84 20.41
N LEU A 31 -6.60 -25.87 19.52
CA LEU A 31 -6.84 -24.47 19.89
C LEU A 31 -8.25 -24.29 20.46
N LEU A 32 -9.25 -24.89 19.82
CA LEU A 32 -10.64 -24.91 20.28
C LEU A 32 -10.74 -25.59 21.67
N ALA A 33 -10.14 -26.77 21.83
CA ALA A 33 -10.14 -27.50 23.10
C ALA A 33 -9.43 -26.71 24.21
N ALA A 34 -8.29 -26.08 23.90
CA ALA A 34 -7.57 -25.21 24.85
C ALA A 34 -8.39 -23.99 25.26
N CYS A 35 -8.98 -23.28 24.31
CA CYS A 35 -9.80 -22.11 24.61
C CYS A 35 -11.10 -22.44 25.36
N LEU A 36 -11.78 -23.52 24.99
CA LEU A 36 -12.96 -24.00 25.68
C LEU A 36 -12.61 -24.54 27.09
N GLY A 37 -11.53 -25.31 27.24
CA GLY A 37 -11.06 -25.81 28.51
C GLY A 37 -10.68 -24.74 29.50
N LEU A 38 -9.90 -23.75 29.05
CA LEU A 38 -9.49 -22.58 29.85
C LEU A 38 -10.69 -21.66 30.15
N GLY A 39 -11.59 -21.48 29.17
CA GLY A 39 -12.83 -20.71 29.38
C GLY A 39 -13.73 -21.35 30.44
N MET A 40 -13.93 -22.69 30.40
CA MET A 40 -14.69 -23.43 31.40
C MET A 40 -14.02 -23.42 32.77
N ALA A 41 -12.70 -23.58 32.81
CA ALA A 41 -11.93 -23.49 34.06
C ALA A 41 -12.04 -22.11 34.72
N GLY A 42 -12.00 -21.05 33.91
CA GLY A 42 -12.20 -19.67 34.37
C GLY A 42 -13.61 -19.42 34.92
N LEU A 43 -14.64 -19.97 34.27
CA LEU A 43 -16.01 -19.90 34.76
C LEU A 43 -16.20 -20.64 36.11
N TRP A 44 -15.56 -21.80 36.26
CA TRP A 44 -15.65 -22.64 37.46
C TRP A 44 -14.91 -22.02 38.67
N ALA A 45 -13.79 -21.36 38.45
CA ALA A 45 -12.89 -20.80 39.46
C ALA A 45 -13.28 -19.39 39.98
N ARG A 46 -14.53 -18.94 39.91
CA ARG A 46 -14.98 -17.58 40.24
C ARG A 46 -14.32 -16.46 39.42
N GLY A 47 -13.70 -16.84 38.30
CA GLY A 47 -13.00 -15.93 37.38
C GLY A 47 -13.80 -15.64 36.11
N PHE A 48 -15.12 -15.38 36.18
CA PHE A 48 -15.99 -15.16 35.01
C PHE A 48 -15.36 -14.21 33.95
N MET A 49 -14.73 -13.13 34.37
CA MET A 49 -14.08 -12.17 33.46
C MET A 49 -12.86 -12.78 32.76
N ILE A 50 -12.08 -13.60 33.44
CA ILE A 50 -10.91 -14.27 32.87
C ILE A 50 -11.37 -15.31 31.84
N GLY A 51 -12.36 -16.13 32.20
CA GLY A 51 -12.95 -17.11 31.29
C GLY A 51 -13.53 -16.48 30.03
N LEU A 52 -14.24 -15.36 30.17
CA LEU A 52 -14.77 -14.58 29.05
C LEU A 52 -13.64 -14.02 28.16
N CYS A 53 -12.58 -13.48 28.73
CA CYS A 53 -11.43 -12.97 27.99
C CYS A 53 -10.73 -14.07 27.17
N VAL A 54 -10.52 -15.24 27.77
CA VAL A 54 -9.92 -16.40 27.08
C VAL A 54 -10.82 -16.93 25.97
N ALA A 55 -12.14 -17.02 26.22
CA ALA A 55 -13.10 -17.43 25.21
C ALA A 55 -13.14 -16.47 24.00
N LEU A 56 -13.12 -15.16 24.26
CA LEU A 56 -13.10 -14.13 23.21
C LEU A 56 -11.78 -14.12 22.43
N PHE A 57 -10.65 -14.31 23.11
CA PHE A 57 -9.35 -14.50 22.45
C PHE A 57 -9.38 -15.70 21.51
N GLY A 58 -9.85 -16.84 22.00
CA GLY A 58 -9.99 -18.06 21.20
C GLY A 58 -10.97 -17.91 20.04
N ALA A 59 -12.11 -17.27 20.27
CA ALA A 59 -13.09 -16.99 19.23
C ALA A 59 -12.49 -16.13 18.10
N GLY A 60 -11.72 -15.09 18.45
CA GLY A 60 -11.01 -14.26 17.47
C GLY A 60 -9.99 -15.06 16.66
N ALA A 61 -9.16 -15.86 17.34
CA ALA A 61 -8.15 -16.68 16.66
C ALA A 61 -8.78 -17.72 15.72
N LEU A 62 -9.80 -18.42 16.18
CA LEU A 62 -10.51 -19.44 15.39
C LEU A 62 -11.26 -18.86 14.19
N SER A 63 -11.93 -17.72 14.40
CA SER A 63 -12.62 -17.01 13.32
C SER A 63 -11.65 -16.63 12.21
N TYR A 64 -10.46 -16.12 12.56
CA TYR A 64 -9.43 -15.77 11.59
C TYR A 64 -8.88 -17.00 10.86
N GLN A 65 -8.52 -18.06 11.57
CA GLN A 65 -8.05 -19.28 10.93
C GLN A 65 -9.10 -19.90 10.00
N ALA A 66 -10.38 -19.82 10.34
CA ALA A 66 -11.46 -20.31 9.48
C ALA A 66 -11.55 -19.55 8.14
N THR A 67 -11.13 -18.29 8.10
CA THR A 67 -11.07 -17.53 6.83
C THR A 67 -9.86 -17.89 5.99
N GLN A 68 -8.74 -18.29 6.62
CA GLN A 68 -7.49 -18.62 5.90
C GLN A 68 -7.57 -20.02 5.26
N TRP A 69 -8.17 -20.98 5.96
CA TRP A 69 -8.26 -22.37 5.55
C TRP A 69 -9.71 -22.75 5.24
N PRO A 70 -10.05 -22.92 3.97
CA PRO A 70 -11.39 -23.31 3.60
C PRO A 70 -11.71 -24.70 4.15
N LEU A 71 -12.87 -24.84 4.78
CA LEU A 71 -13.41 -26.11 5.26
C LEU A 71 -14.08 -26.91 4.13
N ASP A 72 -14.42 -26.22 3.04
CA ASP A 72 -15.08 -26.83 1.88
C ASP A 72 -14.03 -27.51 1.00
N PRO A 73 -14.11 -28.83 0.77
CA PRO A 73 -13.23 -29.55 -0.15
C PRO A 73 -13.37 -29.09 -1.60
N ASP A 74 -14.50 -28.47 -1.95
CA ASP A 74 -14.74 -27.91 -3.29
C ASP A 74 -14.21 -26.49 -3.46
N ASP A 75 -13.48 -25.95 -2.48
CA ASP A 75 -12.89 -24.60 -2.63
C ASP A 75 -11.86 -24.56 -3.77
N VAL A 76 -11.95 -23.53 -4.62
CA VAL A 76 -11.08 -23.35 -5.78
C VAL A 76 -9.59 -23.37 -5.44
N ARG A 77 -9.22 -23.02 -4.21
CA ARG A 77 -7.83 -23.05 -3.72
C ARG A 77 -7.24 -24.46 -3.65
N TRP A 78 -8.09 -25.49 -3.54
CA TRP A 78 -7.69 -26.89 -3.55
C TRP A 78 -7.73 -27.52 -4.93
N ARG A 79 -8.58 -26.98 -5.84
CA ARG A 79 -8.81 -27.55 -7.16
C ARG A 79 -7.91 -26.99 -8.24
N ILE A 80 -7.39 -25.77 -8.07
CA ILE A 80 -6.57 -25.06 -9.07
C ILE A 80 -5.17 -24.86 -8.53
N ASP A 81 -4.15 -25.34 -9.24
CA ASP A 81 -2.72 -25.29 -8.82
C ASP A 81 -2.14 -23.86 -8.74
N GLY A 82 -2.87 -22.87 -9.24
CA GLY A 82 -2.43 -21.45 -9.17
C GLY A 82 -1.23 -21.09 -10.08
N ARG A 83 -0.72 -22.04 -10.86
CA ARG A 83 0.41 -21.80 -11.81
C ARG A 83 0.02 -21.05 -13.07
N GLY A 84 -1.27 -20.86 -13.27
CA GLY A 84 -1.84 -20.22 -14.44
C GLY A 84 -2.51 -21.21 -15.39
N GLU A 85 -3.81 -21.42 -15.19
CA GLU A 85 -4.66 -22.28 -16.01
C GLU A 85 -5.70 -21.44 -16.74
N LEU A 86 -5.87 -21.71 -18.03
CA LEU A 86 -6.97 -21.13 -18.80
C LEU A 86 -8.25 -21.92 -18.52
N GLY A 87 -9.33 -21.20 -18.24
CA GLY A 87 -10.63 -21.83 -18.01
C GLY A 87 -11.75 -20.82 -17.82
N ARG A 88 -12.94 -21.32 -17.50
CA ARG A 88 -14.13 -20.51 -17.23
C ARG A 88 -14.55 -20.69 -15.78
N ILE A 89 -14.87 -19.59 -15.12
CA ILE A 89 -15.43 -19.57 -13.76
C ILE A 89 -16.84 -19.05 -13.82
N ARG A 90 -17.76 -19.79 -13.20
CA ARG A 90 -19.14 -19.37 -12.94
C ARG A 90 -19.26 -18.90 -11.49
N GLY A 91 -19.99 -17.82 -11.26
CA GLY A 91 -20.21 -17.33 -9.91
C GLY A 91 -21.15 -16.15 -9.83
N ILE A 92 -21.27 -15.61 -8.63
CA ILE A 92 -22.10 -14.44 -8.33
C ILE A 92 -21.19 -13.28 -7.97
N LEU A 93 -21.39 -12.13 -8.61
CA LEU A 93 -20.65 -10.90 -8.32
C LEU A 93 -20.90 -10.46 -6.86
N ALA A 94 -19.85 -10.44 -6.05
CA ALA A 94 -19.95 -10.03 -4.65
C ALA A 94 -20.09 -8.51 -4.49
N GLU A 95 -19.63 -7.77 -5.48
CA GLU A 95 -19.70 -6.30 -5.57
C GLU A 95 -19.91 -5.88 -7.03
N THR A 96 -20.36 -4.64 -7.26
CA THR A 96 -20.42 -4.09 -8.61
C THR A 96 -19.00 -3.84 -9.13
N PRO A 97 -18.70 -4.20 -10.39
CA PRO A 97 -17.38 -4.02 -10.99
C PRO A 97 -16.86 -2.58 -10.84
N SER A 98 -15.70 -2.43 -10.30
CA SER A 98 -15.07 -1.12 -10.12
C SER A 98 -14.04 -0.86 -11.22
N VAL A 99 -14.18 0.27 -11.89
CA VAL A 99 -13.25 0.71 -12.93
C VAL A 99 -12.12 1.50 -12.27
N ARG A 100 -10.88 1.18 -12.61
CA ARG A 100 -9.67 1.91 -12.20
C ARG A 100 -8.91 2.34 -13.44
N LEU A 101 -8.42 3.55 -13.44
CA LEU A 101 -7.49 4.02 -14.45
C LEU A 101 -6.09 3.51 -14.09
N THR A 102 -5.47 2.81 -15.03
CA THR A 102 -4.09 2.32 -14.90
C THR A 102 -3.29 2.85 -16.08
N GLU A 103 -2.17 3.47 -15.81
CA GLU A 103 -1.26 3.91 -16.87
C GLU A 103 -0.41 2.73 -17.34
N ARG A 104 -0.40 2.47 -18.64
CA ARG A 104 0.45 1.45 -19.27
C ARG A 104 1.09 2.05 -20.53
N ARG A 105 2.42 2.08 -20.57
CA ARG A 105 3.20 2.65 -21.70
C ARG A 105 2.81 4.08 -22.06
N GLY A 106 2.52 4.93 -21.05
CA GLY A 106 2.11 6.32 -21.26
C GLY A 106 0.65 6.50 -21.72
N GLN A 107 -0.14 5.43 -21.80
CA GLN A 107 -1.56 5.46 -22.11
C GLN A 107 -2.39 5.08 -20.88
N TRP A 108 -3.40 5.87 -20.59
CA TRP A 108 -4.38 5.55 -19.55
C TRP A 108 -5.32 4.47 -20.06
N MET A 109 -5.33 3.34 -19.39
CA MET A 109 -6.21 2.21 -19.68
C MET A 109 -7.17 1.98 -18.52
N GLU A 110 -8.40 1.74 -18.86
CA GLU A 110 -9.41 1.34 -17.90
C GLU A 110 -9.22 -0.15 -17.56
N ARG A 111 -9.18 -0.44 -16.28
CA ARG A 111 -9.10 -1.79 -15.75
C ARG A 111 -10.24 -1.99 -14.77
N THR A 112 -11.03 -3.01 -15.00
CA THR A 112 -12.11 -3.40 -14.11
C THR A 112 -11.62 -4.46 -13.13
N VAL A 113 -12.02 -4.30 -11.87
CA VAL A 113 -11.72 -5.26 -10.80
C VAL A 113 -13.00 -5.55 -10.04
N VAL A 114 -13.26 -6.84 -9.74
CA VAL A 114 -14.43 -7.28 -8.98
C VAL A 114 -14.14 -8.58 -8.23
N ARG A 115 -14.77 -8.77 -7.08
CA ARG A 115 -14.78 -10.06 -6.38
C ARG A 115 -15.94 -10.90 -6.84
N LEU A 116 -15.65 -12.18 -7.13
CA LEU A 116 -16.60 -13.18 -7.57
C LEU A 116 -16.68 -14.30 -6.53
N ARG A 117 -17.89 -14.62 -6.09
CA ARG A 117 -18.16 -15.83 -5.31
C ARG A 117 -18.37 -16.97 -6.29
N VAL A 118 -17.48 -17.93 -6.29
CA VAL A 118 -17.46 -19.04 -7.22
C VAL A 118 -18.55 -20.04 -6.91
N THR A 119 -19.19 -20.59 -7.93
CA THR A 119 -20.17 -21.69 -7.87
C THR A 119 -19.82 -22.83 -8.79
N GLY A 120 -18.90 -22.63 -9.75
CA GLY A 120 -18.42 -23.67 -10.66
C GLY A 120 -17.14 -23.28 -11.36
N TRP A 121 -16.36 -24.28 -11.74
CA TRP A 121 -15.12 -24.17 -12.50
C TRP A 121 -15.15 -25.09 -13.71
N ARG A 122 -14.59 -24.65 -14.83
CA ARG A 122 -14.41 -25.44 -16.04
C ARG A 122 -13.00 -25.26 -16.58
N PRO A 123 -12.13 -26.27 -16.44
CA PRO A 123 -10.78 -26.21 -17.00
C PRO A 123 -10.82 -26.33 -18.52
N GLY A 124 -10.25 -25.36 -19.24
CA GLY A 124 -10.19 -25.39 -20.72
C GLY A 124 -11.53 -25.62 -21.37
N GLU A 125 -11.63 -26.70 -22.15
CA GLU A 125 -12.84 -27.20 -22.83
C GLU A 125 -13.54 -28.34 -22.05
N GLY A 126 -13.11 -28.65 -20.84
CA GLY A 126 -13.69 -29.72 -20.01
C GLY A 126 -15.13 -29.43 -19.55
N ASP A 127 -15.65 -30.28 -18.66
CA ASP A 127 -16.98 -30.13 -18.08
C ASP A 127 -16.99 -29.17 -16.86
N TRP A 128 -18.18 -28.67 -16.51
CA TRP A 128 -18.37 -27.88 -15.33
C TRP A 128 -18.26 -28.73 -14.05
N GLU A 129 -17.31 -28.40 -13.23
CA GLU A 129 -17.14 -28.95 -11.89
C GLU A 129 -17.71 -28.01 -10.85
N ARG A 130 -18.28 -28.57 -9.79
CA ARG A 130 -18.70 -27.79 -8.62
C ARG A 130 -17.46 -27.19 -7.96
N ALA A 131 -17.50 -25.89 -7.70
CA ALA A 131 -16.43 -25.19 -7.02
C ALA A 131 -17.03 -24.11 -6.12
N SER A 132 -16.32 -23.80 -5.03
CA SER A 132 -16.72 -22.76 -4.07
C SER A 132 -15.56 -21.80 -3.80
N GLY A 133 -15.77 -20.79 -2.94
CA GLY A 133 -14.74 -19.83 -2.56
C GLY A 133 -14.88 -18.46 -3.24
N GLN A 134 -13.83 -17.63 -3.11
CA GLN A 134 -13.80 -16.29 -3.69
C GLN A 134 -12.56 -16.11 -4.56
N VAL A 135 -12.76 -15.47 -5.70
CA VAL A 135 -11.67 -15.08 -6.61
C VAL A 135 -11.77 -13.59 -6.95
N LEU A 136 -10.63 -12.98 -7.25
CA LEU A 136 -10.57 -11.63 -7.76
C LEU A 136 -10.51 -11.66 -9.29
N VAL A 137 -11.50 -11.10 -9.94
CA VAL A 137 -11.51 -10.95 -11.41
C VAL A 137 -10.96 -9.60 -11.80
N SER A 138 -10.15 -9.57 -12.82
CA SER A 138 -9.52 -8.37 -13.37
C SER A 138 -9.54 -8.42 -14.89
N SER A 139 -10.23 -7.45 -15.52
CA SER A 139 -10.38 -7.32 -16.97
C SER A 139 -9.85 -5.99 -17.46
N GLN A 140 -9.35 -5.93 -18.71
CA GLN A 140 -9.11 -4.66 -19.37
C GLN A 140 -10.44 -4.09 -19.89
N GLY A 141 -10.58 -2.76 -19.85
CA GLY A 141 -11.81 -2.08 -20.29
C GLY A 141 -12.95 -2.10 -19.26
N VAL A 142 -14.08 -1.55 -19.65
CA VAL A 142 -15.29 -1.43 -18.83
C VAL A 142 -16.31 -2.47 -19.30
N PRO A 143 -16.76 -3.40 -18.45
CA PRO A 143 -17.84 -4.30 -18.79
C PRO A 143 -19.16 -3.56 -18.91
N ASP A 144 -20.12 -4.17 -19.60
CA ASP A 144 -21.47 -3.66 -19.79
C ASP A 144 -22.14 -3.34 -18.41
N ALA A 145 -23.03 -2.36 -18.38
CA ALA A 145 -23.83 -1.99 -17.22
C ALA A 145 -24.75 -3.11 -16.68
N ARG A 146 -24.88 -4.22 -17.42
CA ARG A 146 -25.58 -5.45 -16.97
C ARG A 146 -24.89 -6.17 -15.83
N PHE A 147 -23.60 -5.92 -15.62
CA PHE A 147 -22.82 -6.58 -14.59
C PHE A 147 -22.84 -5.75 -13.29
N PHE A 148 -23.60 -6.18 -12.32
CA PHE A 148 -23.76 -5.53 -11.03
C PHE A 148 -23.74 -6.56 -9.88
N ARG A 149 -23.63 -6.08 -8.67
CA ARG A 149 -23.62 -6.93 -7.46
C ARG A 149 -24.82 -7.88 -7.42
N GLY A 150 -24.56 -9.17 -7.16
CA GLY A 150 -25.57 -10.23 -7.10
C GLY A 150 -25.88 -10.87 -8.43
N GLN A 151 -25.30 -10.40 -9.54
CA GLN A 151 -25.50 -10.98 -10.86
C GLN A 151 -24.75 -12.29 -11.00
N SER A 152 -25.40 -13.30 -11.63
CA SER A 152 -24.76 -14.54 -12.04
C SER A 152 -23.96 -14.31 -13.31
N VAL A 153 -22.70 -14.73 -13.32
CA VAL A 153 -21.78 -14.52 -14.46
C VAL A 153 -20.95 -15.75 -14.75
N GLU A 154 -20.55 -15.89 -16.00
CA GLU A 154 -19.50 -16.79 -16.47
C GLU A 154 -18.35 -15.96 -17.04
N ILE A 155 -17.14 -16.22 -16.60
CA ILE A 155 -15.98 -15.41 -16.94
C ILE A 155 -14.87 -16.34 -17.42
N ALA A 156 -14.40 -16.10 -18.66
CA ALA A 156 -13.26 -16.77 -19.22
C ALA A 156 -11.97 -16.01 -18.88
N GLY A 157 -10.90 -16.74 -18.54
CA GLY A 157 -9.64 -16.08 -18.26
C GLY A 157 -8.55 -17.01 -17.75
N LEU A 158 -7.39 -16.40 -17.49
CA LEU A 158 -6.25 -17.07 -16.87
C LEU A 158 -6.41 -17.02 -15.35
N VAL A 159 -6.60 -18.19 -14.75
CA VAL A 159 -6.70 -18.34 -13.29
C VAL A 159 -5.30 -18.59 -12.73
N SER A 160 -4.87 -17.78 -11.78
CA SER A 160 -3.54 -17.89 -11.19
C SER A 160 -3.52 -17.40 -9.75
N ALA A 161 -2.51 -17.78 -8.99
CA ALA A 161 -2.25 -17.17 -7.70
C ALA A 161 -1.96 -15.67 -7.85
N PRO A 162 -2.40 -14.82 -6.89
CA PRO A 162 -2.02 -13.43 -6.86
C PRO A 162 -0.49 -13.27 -6.76
N PRO A 163 0.10 -12.25 -7.38
CA PRO A 163 1.53 -12.03 -7.30
C PRO A 163 1.95 -11.67 -5.87
N GLY A 164 3.07 -12.23 -5.42
CA GLY A 164 3.76 -11.81 -4.20
C GLY A 164 4.34 -10.39 -4.33
N PRO A 165 5.06 -9.91 -3.31
CA PRO A 165 5.66 -8.59 -3.33
C PRO A 165 6.61 -8.43 -4.51
N ALA A 166 6.62 -7.25 -5.11
CA ALA A 166 7.44 -6.98 -6.30
C ALA A 166 8.91 -6.70 -5.94
N ALA A 167 9.19 -6.34 -4.69
CA ALA A 167 10.52 -6.20 -4.12
C ALA A 167 10.46 -6.36 -2.58
N PRO A 168 11.60 -6.61 -1.90
CA PRO A 168 11.64 -6.72 -0.45
C PRO A 168 11.09 -5.45 0.23
N GLY A 169 10.22 -5.61 1.23
CA GLY A 169 9.59 -4.49 1.93
C GLY A 169 8.39 -3.84 1.23
N LEU A 170 8.10 -4.19 -0.01
CA LEU A 170 6.88 -3.73 -0.67
C LEU A 170 5.64 -4.52 -0.25
N PHE A 171 4.49 -3.90 -0.50
CA PHE A 171 3.17 -4.45 -0.18
C PHE A 171 2.95 -5.85 -0.78
N ASP A 172 2.70 -6.84 0.07
CA ASP A 172 2.37 -8.21 -0.34
C ASP A 172 0.89 -8.33 -0.67
N TYR A 173 0.60 -8.17 -1.97
CA TYR A 173 -0.77 -8.24 -2.48
C TYR A 173 -1.39 -9.65 -2.32
N ALA A 174 -0.60 -10.70 -2.43
CA ALA A 174 -1.07 -12.08 -2.25
C ALA A 174 -1.52 -12.30 -0.80
N THR A 175 -0.71 -11.88 0.19
CA THR A 175 -1.07 -11.97 1.61
C THR A 175 -2.28 -11.10 1.93
N PHE A 176 -2.37 -9.89 1.37
CA PHE A 176 -3.53 -9.00 1.54
C PHE A 176 -4.84 -9.65 1.05
N LEU A 177 -4.84 -10.26 -0.14
CA LEU A 177 -6.01 -10.95 -0.69
C LEU A 177 -6.34 -12.23 0.11
N ARG A 178 -5.33 -13.00 0.49
CA ARG A 178 -5.49 -14.19 1.32
C ARG A 178 -6.21 -13.87 2.63
N ARG A 179 -5.82 -12.76 3.31
CA ARG A 179 -6.48 -12.30 4.54
C ARG A 179 -7.95 -11.91 4.33
N GLN A 180 -8.37 -11.69 3.09
CA GLN A 180 -9.75 -11.47 2.70
C GLN A 180 -10.47 -12.73 2.18
N GLY A 181 -9.84 -13.89 2.30
CA GLY A 181 -10.39 -15.15 1.81
C GLY A 181 -10.28 -15.35 0.28
N VAL A 182 -9.49 -14.52 -0.40
CA VAL A 182 -9.27 -14.60 -1.86
C VAL A 182 -7.91 -15.22 -2.12
N GLY A 183 -7.89 -16.47 -2.60
CA GLY A 183 -6.66 -17.21 -2.89
C GLY A 183 -6.21 -17.16 -4.35
N LEU A 184 -7.12 -16.89 -5.28
CA LEU A 184 -6.87 -16.91 -6.71
C LEU A 184 -7.38 -15.62 -7.39
N GLN A 185 -6.78 -15.30 -8.52
CA GLN A 185 -7.22 -14.23 -9.42
C GLN A 185 -7.48 -14.75 -10.82
N VAL A 186 -8.49 -14.19 -11.48
CA VAL A 186 -8.82 -14.42 -12.88
C VAL A 186 -8.44 -13.18 -13.67
N ARG A 187 -7.62 -13.33 -14.68
CA ARG A 187 -7.24 -12.24 -15.59
C ARG A 187 -7.90 -12.45 -16.92
N CYS A 188 -8.73 -11.51 -17.31
CA CYS A 188 -9.41 -11.44 -18.59
C CYS A 188 -8.72 -10.40 -19.49
N GLU A 189 -8.67 -10.63 -20.78
CA GLU A 189 -8.05 -9.71 -21.74
C GLU A 189 -9.02 -8.62 -22.18
N ALA A 190 -10.32 -8.96 -22.26
CA ALA A 190 -11.35 -8.05 -22.74
C ALA A 190 -12.66 -8.17 -21.93
N PRO A 191 -13.53 -7.13 -21.99
CA PRO A 191 -14.87 -7.21 -21.41
C PRO A 191 -15.76 -8.29 -22.07
N GLY A 192 -15.47 -8.68 -23.30
CA GLY A 192 -16.16 -9.76 -24.02
C GLY A 192 -15.94 -11.16 -23.43
N ASP A 193 -14.97 -11.33 -22.54
CA ASP A 193 -14.75 -12.58 -21.80
C ASP A 193 -15.79 -12.81 -20.69
N TRP A 194 -16.71 -11.84 -20.50
CA TRP A 194 -17.75 -11.87 -19.49
C TRP A 194 -19.10 -12.18 -20.14
N GLU A 195 -19.76 -13.22 -19.67
CA GLU A 195 -21.08 -13.64 -20.11
C GLU A 195 -22.03 -13.67 -18.89
N LEU A 196 -23.33 -13.47 -19.13
CA LEU A 196 -24.33 -13.67 -18.11
C LEU A 196 -24.50 -15.16 -17.84
N GLY A 197 -24.42 -15.53 -16.57
CA GLY A 197 -24.58 -16.92 -16.14
C GLY A 197 -26.04 -17.36 -16.02
N PRO A 198 -26.27 -18.65 -15.78
CA PRO A 198 -27.61 -19.17 -15.53
C PRO A 198 -28.29 -18.47 -14.36
N GLY A 199 -29.56 -18.09 -14.53
CA GLY A 199 -30.34 -17.36 -13.50
C GLY A 199 -29.93 -15.91 -13.33
N ALA A 200 -29.32 -15.31 -14.35
CA ALA A 200 -29.03 -13.88 -14.34
C ALA A 200 -30.32 -13.06 -14.19
N ASN A 201 -30.24 -11.96 -13.45
CA ASN A 201 -31.37 -11.09 -13.18
C ASN A 201 -31.28 -9.85 -14.09
N ASP A 202 -32.35 -9.57 -14.86
CA ASP A 202 -32.40 -8.40 -15.74
C ASP A 202 -32.72 -7.10 -14.98
N ALA A 203 -33.22 -7.22 -13.74
CA ALA A 203 -33.58 -6.05 -12.94
C ALA A 203 -32.35 -5.38 -12.32
N ILE A 204 -32.03 -4.19 -12.79
CA ILE A 204 -30.98 -3.35 -12.23
C ILE A 204 -31.30 -3.03 -10.76
N PRO A 205 -30.43 -3.31 -9.81
CA PRO A 205 -30.65 -3.01 -8.39
C PRO A 205 -30.94 -1.52 -8.14
N TRP A 206 -31.73 -1.24 -7.12
CA TRP A 206 -32.05 0.12 -6.72
C TRP A 206 -30.80 0.96 -6.41
N SER A 207 -29.74 0.33 -5.87
CA SER A 207 -28.46 0.98 -5.58
C SER A 207 -27.80 1.53 -6.84
N GLU A 208 -27.78 0.77 -7.93
CA GLU A 208 -27.19 1.18 -9.20
C GLU A 208 -28.02 2.31 -9.86
N ARG A 209 -29.35 2.21 -9.79
CA ARG A 209 -30.24 3.29 -10.27
C ARG A 209 -30.03 4.56 -9.46
N PHE A 210 -29.89 4.45 -8.14
CA PHE A 210 -29.59 5.58 -7.27
C PHE A 210 -28.24 6.21 -7.61
N LEU A 211 -27.18 5.42 -7.76
CA LEU A 211 -25.85 5.92 -8.11
C LEU A 211 -25.84 6.64 -9.47
N THR A 212 -26.52 6.08 -10.47
CA THR A 212 -26.64 6.69 -11.79
C THR A 212 -27.39 8.02 -11.72
N TRP A 213 -28.52 8.04 -11.02
CA TRP A 213 -29.31 9.25 -10.78
C TRP A 213 -28.49 10.29 -10.00
N ALA A 214 -27.84 9.90 -8.91
CA ALA A 214 -27.07 10.80 -8.05
C ALA A 214 -25.87 11.41 -8.80
N ARG A 215 -25.16 10.63 -9.65
CA ARG A 215 -24.11 11.16 -10.51
C ARG A 215 -24.64 12.22 -11.47
N GLY A 216 -25.71 11.91 -12.19
CA GLY A 216 -26.34 12.87 -13.09
C GLY A 216 -26.71 14.16 -12.36
N ARG A 217 -27.31 14.01 -11.17
CA ARG A 217 -27.73 15.13 -10.33
C ARG A 217 -26.56 16.00 -9.85
N LEU A 218 -25.46 15.39 -9.38
CA LEU A 218 -24.26 16.07 -8.90
C LEU A 218 -23.40 16.66 -10.04
N SER A 219 -23.69 16.31 -11.29
CA SER A 219 -23.01 16.88 -12.46
C SER A 219 -23.76 18.03 -13.10
N GLU A 220 -25.02 18.25 -12.70
CA GLU A 220 -25.88 19.26 -13.32
C GLU A 220 -25.25 20.66 -13.18
N GLY A 221 -24.97 21.29 -14.32
CA GLY A 221 -24.35 22.64 -14.38
C GLY A 221 -22.84 22.68 -14.13
N LEU A 222 -22.17 21.52 -14.02
CA LEU A 222 -20.71 21.46 -13.84
C LEU A 222 -19.99 21.03 -15.13
N PRO A 223 -18.73 21.45 -15.33
CA PRO A 223 -17.86 20.89 -16.38
C PRO A 223 -17.47 19.46 -16.08
N ASP A 224 -17.22 18.63 -17.11
CA ASP A 224 -16.61 17.30 -16.93
C ASP A 224 -15.08 17.45 -16.73
N ASP A 225 -14.70 17.77 -15.51
CA ASP A 225 -13.32 17.97 -15.11
C ASP A 225 -12.90 17.07 -13.92
N GLY A 226 -11.63 17.17 -13.52
CA GLY A 226 -11.12 16.42 -12.37
C GLY A 226 -11.84 16.76 -11.06
N ALA A 227 -12.26 17.99 -10.85
CA ALA A 227 -12.95 18.42 -9.62
C ALA A 227 -14.33 17.80 -9.52
N THR A 228 -15.10 17.72 -10.61
CA THR A 228 -16.40 17.05 -10.68
C THR A 228 -16.28 15.56 -10.39
N ARG A 229 -15.24 14.89 -10.92
CA ARG A 229 -14.97 13.48 -10.63
C ARG A 229 -14.57 13.24 -9.16
N LEU A 230 -13.86 14.19 -8.54
CA LEU A 230 -13.53 14.15 -7.12
C LEU A 230 -14.78 14.35 -6.22
N ILE A 231 -15.77 15.15 -6.65
CA ILE A 231 -17.06 15.26 -5.97
C ILE A 231 -17.76 13.89 -5.95
N TRP A 232 -17.78 13.15 -7.06
CA TRP A 232 -18.34 11.80 -7.10
C TRP A 232 -17.56 10.84 -6.21
N ALA A 233 -16.22 10.92 -6.21
CA ALA A 233 -15.39 10.09 -5.33
C ALA A 233 -15.76 10.32 -3.87
N MET A 234 -15.88 11.57 -3.46
CA MET A 234 -16.17 11.96 -2.09
C MET A 234 -17.60 11.63 -1.66
N ALA A 235 -18.62 11.94 -2.50
CA ALA A 235 -20.04 11.78 -2.16
C ALA A 235 -20.55 10.35 -2.38
N LEU A 236 -20.11 9.67 -3.45
CA LEU A 236 -20.64 8.37 -3.87
C LEU A 236 -19.61 7.24 -3.77
N GLY A 237 -18.36 7.55 -3.41
CA GLY A 237 -17.27 6.57 -3.35
C GLY A 237 -16.75 6.12 -4.71
N TRP A 238 -16.99 6.87 -5.75
CA TRP A 238 -16.57 6.57 -7.12
C TRP A 238 -15.09 6.92 -7.34
N ARG A 239 -14.20 5.97 -7.11
CA ARG A 239 -12.73 6.19 -7.06
C ARG A 239 -12.04 6.35 -8.42
N THR A 240 -12.75 6.22 -9.54
CA THR A 240 -12.16 6.36 -10.88
C THR A 240 -11.56 7.76 -11.12
N GLY A 241 -12.01 8.78 -10.39
CA GLY A 241 -11.47 10.15 -10.46
C GLY A 241 -10.15 10.37 -9.70
N LEU A 242 -9.76 9.42 -8.86
CA LEU A 242 -8.49 9.44 -8.13
C LEU A 242 -7.45 8.70 -8.97
N ALA A 243 -6.68 9.40 -9.79
CA ALA A 243 -5.63 8.81 -10.60
C ALA A 243 -4.42 9.76 -10.72
N GLY A 244 -3.22 9.18 -10.67
CA GLY A 244 -1.98 9.88 -10.97
C GLY A 244 -1.58 10.94 -9.95
N ASP A 245 -1.20 12.13 -10.46
CA ASP A 245 -0.61 13.21 -9.68
C ASP A 245 -1.55 13.80 -8.60
N VAL A 246 -2.86 13.66 -8.78
CA VAL A 246 -3.87 14.12 -7.80
C VAL A 246 -3.83 13.27 -6.54
N ASP A 247 -3.67 11.94 -6.69
CA ASP A 247 -3.59 11.01 -5.57
C ASP A 247 -2.30 11.23 -4.75
N ASP A 248 -1.17 11.43 -5.42
CA ASP A 248 0.13 11.70 -4.79
C ASP A 248 0.12 13.01 -3.98
N GLY A 249 -0.47 14.10 -4.49
CA GLY A 249 -0.55 15.39 -3.80
C GLY A 249 -1.38 15.31 -2.51
N PHE A 250 -2.54 14.62 -2.55
CA PHE A 250 -3.35 14.39 -1.37
C PHE A 250 -2.70 13.43 -0.37
N MET A 251 -1.93 12.46 -0.85
CA MET A 251 -1.19 11.55 0.01
C MET A 251 -0.08 12.30 0.76
N ARG A 252 0.71 13.13 0.07
CA ARG A 252 1.81 13.92 0.67
C ARG A 252 1.30 14.99 1.64
N SER A 253 0.17 15.63 1.35
CA SER A 253 -0.48 16.56 2.28
C SER A 253 -1.22 15.87 3.44
N GLY A 254 -1.34 14.53 3.43
CA GLY A 254 -2.05 13.74 4.45
C GLY A 254 -3.58 13.87 4.40
N THR A 255 -4.15 14.33 3.28
CA THR A 255 -5.58 14.64 3.13
C THR A 255 -6.34 13.65 2.25
N LEU A 256 -5.69 12.61 1.73
CA LEU A 256 -6.30 11.57 0.88
C LEU A 256 -7.52 10.90 1.54
N HIS A 257 -7.54 10.80 2.87
CA HIS A 257 -8.65 10.20 3.63
C HIS A 257 -10.01 10.88 3.40
N VAL A 258 -10.05 12.11 2.90
CA VAL A 258 -11.28 12.86 2.63
C VAL A 258 -12.03 12.29 1.42
N PHE A 259 -11.36 11.63 0.46
CA PHE A 259 -11.99 11.02 -0.72
C PHE A 259 -12.47 9.58 -0.51
N ALA A 260 -12.16 8.97 0.63
CA ALA A 260 -12.86 7.77 1.06
C ALA A 260 -14.13 8.18 1.81
N ILE A 261 -15.26 7.49 1.64
CA ILE A 261 -16.42 7.72 2.51
C ILE A 261 -15.97 7.42 3.94
N SER A 262 -15.74 8.49 4.70
CA SER A 262 -15.10 8.44 6.02
C SER A 262 -16.11 8.52 7.17
N GLY A 263 -15.63 8.32 8.41
CA GLY A 263 -16.43 8.52 9.61
C GLY A 263 -17.01 9.93 9.71
N LEU A 264 -16.29 10.94 9.22
CA LEU A 264 -16.77 12.32 9.18
C LEU A 264 -18.00 12.46 8.26
N HIS A 265 -18.01 11.81 7.09
CA HIS A 265 -19.14 11.84 6.16
C HIS A 265 -20.41 11.28 6.79
N ILE A 266 -20.32 10.08 7.35
CA ILE A 266 -21.48 9.42 8.00
C ILE A 266 -21.93 10.19 9.24
N ALA A 267 -21.00 10.69 10.05
CA ALA A 267 -21.33 11.51 11.22
C ALA A 267 -22.00 12.83 10.83
N LEU A 268 -21.52 13.49 9.77
CA LEU A 268 -22.11 14.74 9.27
C LEU A 268 -23.54 14.50 8.76
N ILE A 269 -23.76 13.43 7.98
CA ILE A 269 -25.10 13.03 7.52
C ILE A 269 -26.01 12.74 8.73
N ALA A 270 -25.51 11.99 9.71
CA ALA A 270 -26.29 11.70 10.92
C ALA A 270 -26.67 12.96 11.68
N VAL A 271 -25.73 13.89 11.89
CA VAL A 271 -25.97 15.17 12.57
C VAL A 271 -26.99 16.00 11.78
N LEU A 272 -26.85 16.08 10.44
CA LEU A 272 -27.76 16.83 9.58
C LEU A 272 -29.20 16.27 9.68
N LEU A 273 -29.36 14.96 9.53
CA LEU A 273 -30.67 14.29 9.64
C LEU A 273 -31.30 14.51 11.00
N VAL A 274 -30.51 14.27 12.08
CA VAL A 274 -31.02 14.48 13.45
C VAL A 274 -31.40 15.96 13.67
N ARG A 275 -30.60 16.92 13.18
CA ARG A 275 -30.92 18.34 13.30
C ARG A 275 -32.23 18.71 12.55
N VAL A 276 -32.39 18.25 11.31
CA VAL A 276 -33.61 18.47 10.52
C VAL A 276 -34.83 17.90 11.24
N PHE A 277 -34.75 16.66 11.70
CA PHE A 277 -35.88 16.03 12.41
C PHE A 277 -36.17 16.70 13.76
N ARG A 278 -35.16 17.17 14.47
CA ARG A 278 -35.33 17.96 15.71
C ARG A 278 -35.98 19.32 15.46
N LEU A 279 -35.67 19.98 14.35
CA LEU A 279 -36.37 21.24 13.94
C LEU A 279 -37.85 21.02 13.67
N LEU A 280 -38.26 19.80 13.26
CA LEU A 280 -39.65 19.41 13.13
C LEU A 280 -40.33 19.06 14.48
N GLY A 281 -39.60 19.19 15.59
CA GLY A 281 -40.12 18.95 16.93
C GLY A 281 -40.20 17.48 17.35
N TRP A 282 -39.63 16.56 16.57
CA TRP A 282 -39.72 15.11 16.85
C TRP A 282 -38.85 14.70 18.05
N SER A 283 -39.27 13.63 18.75
CA SER A 283 -38.53 13.08 19.90
C SER A 283 -37.19 12.47 19.47
N ARG A 284 -36.28 12.29 20.43
CA ARG A 284 -34.94 11.70 20.18
C ARG A 284 -35.06 10.29 19.60
N ALA A 285 -36.01 9.49 20.11
CA ALA A 285 -36.22 8.13 19.66
C ALA A 285 -36.67 8.09 18.18
N VAL A 286 -37.58 8.97 17.77
CA VAL A 286 -38.04 9.08 16.38
C VAL A 286 -36.91 9.59 15.49
N CYS A 287 -36.17 10.64 15.92
CA CYS A 287 -35.10 11.19 15.13
C CYS A 287 -34.01 10.13 14.83
N GLY A 288 -33.59 9.38 15.86
CA GLY A 288 -32.62 8.31 15.68
C GLY A 288 -33.16 7.13 14.90
N GLY A 289 -34.40 6.70 15.19
CA GLY A 289 -35.07 5.61 14.53
C GLY A 289 -35.25 5.80 13.02
N LEU A 290 -35.37 7.06 12.56
CA LEU A 290 -35.43 7.40 11.15
C LEU A 290 -34.05 7.66 10.54
N SER A 291 -33.12 8.25 11.31
CA SER A 291 -31.79 8.56 10.81
C SER A 291 -30.97 7.29 10.53
N LEU A 292 -31.07 6.26 11.36
CA LEU A 292 -30.29 5.02 11.21
C LEU A 292 -30.61 4.28 9.90
N PRO A 293 -31.90 4.00 9.54
CA PRO A 293 -32.22 3.39 8.26
C PRO A 293 -31.71 4.21 7.06
N LEU A 294 -31.80 5.55 7.12
CA LEU A 294 -31.30 6.42 6.06
C LEU A 294 -29.79 6.36 5.91
N ILE A 295 -29.04 6.26 7.03
CA ILE A 295 -27.59 6.07 7.02
C ILE A 295 -27.24 4.71 6.37
N TRP A 296 -27.91 3.63 6.79
CA TRP A 296 -27.69 2.31 6.22
C TRP A 296 -28.14 2.22 4.75
N PHE A 297 -29.20 2.94 4.37
CA PHE A 297 -29.55 3.11 2.96
C PHE A 297 -28.43 3.75 2.16
N TYR A 298 -27.84 4.85 2.65
CA TYR A 298 -26.69 5.50 2.00
C TYR A 298 -25.48 4.58 1.87
N VAL A 299 -25.14 3.82 2.92
CA VAL A 299 -24.05 2.83 2.89
C VAL A 299 -24.31 1.74 1.86
N GLY A 300 -25.56 1.24 1.79
CA GLY A 300 -25.96 0.26 0.77
C GLY A 300 -25.92 0.83 -0.64
N ALA A 301 -26.40 2.05 -0.82
CA ALA A 301 -26.38 2.76 -2.10
C ALA A 301 -24.94 3.00 -2.61
N THR A 302 -24.00 3.30 -1.72
CA THR A 302 -22.60 3.53 -2.07
C THR A 302 -21.75 2.26 -2.17
N GLY A 303 -22.39 1.07 -2.22
CA GLY A 303 -21.74 -0.20 -2.51
C GLY A 303 -21.10 -0.90 -1.32
N TRP A 304 -21.56 -0.65 -0.08
CA TRP A 304 -21.08 -1.30 1.14
C TRP A 304 -19.57 -1.16 1.36
N GLN A 305 -19.00 -0.01 1.03
CA GLN A 305 -17.56 0.21 1.21
C GLN A 305 -17.16 -0.04 2.67
N PRO A 306 -16.04 -0.74 2.94
CA PRO A 306 -15.63 -1.10 4.30
C PRO A 306 -15.51 0.09 5.25
N SER A 307 -15.03 1.26 4.78
CA SER A 307 -14.96 2.48 5.56
C SER A 307 -16.34 3.02 5.95
N ALA A 308 -17.30 2.98 5.03
CA ALA A 308 -18.67 3.42 5.27
C ALA A 308 -19.40 2.49 6.26
N VAL A 309 -19.24 1.17 6.10
CA VAL A 309 -19.82 0.17 7.02
C VAL A 309 -19.30 0.36 8.44
N ARG A 310 -17.97 0.49 8.63
CA ARG A 310 -17.38 0.74 9.95
C ARG A 310 -17.96 2.00 10.59
N SER A 311 -18.05 3.07 9.81
CA SER A 311 -18.57 4.35 10.29
C SER A 311 -20.04 4.29 10.63
N ALA A 312 -20.85 3.56 9.84
CA ALA A 312 -22.28 3.35 10.12
C ALA A 312 -22.48 2.54 11.41
N VAL A 313 -21.67 1.48 11.64
CA VAL A 313 -21.73 0.71 12.88
C VAL A 313 -21.39 1.61 14.08
N MET A 314 -20.28 2.37 14.01
CA MET A 314 -19.90 3.32 15.09
C MET A 314 -21.00 4.36 15.34
N THR A 315 -21.54 4.96 14.27
CA THR A 315 -22.61 5.97 14.36
C THR A 315 -23.90 5.36 14.90
N SER A 316 -24.22 4.11 14.51
CA SER A 316 -25.41 3.41 15.05
C SER A 316 -25.32 3.22 16.57
N VAL A 317 -24.14 2.88 17.06
CA VAL A 317 -23.91 2.75 18.53
C VAL A 317 -24.06 4.09 19.22
N VAL A 318 -23.46 5.17 18.66
CA VAL A 318 -23.54 6.52 19.25
C VAL A 318 -24.99 7.04 19.23
N VAL A 319 -25.69 6.95 18.09
CA VAL A 319 -27.07 7.38 17.96
C VAL A 319 -27.99 6.52 18.84
N GLY A 320 -27.75 5.22 18.92
CA GLY A 320 -28.51 4.31 19.80
C GLY A 320 -28.37 4.68 21.28
N THR A 321 -27.17 4.99 21.77
CA THR A 321 -26.97 5.45 23.16
C THR A 321 -27.68 6.79 23.42
N TRP A 322 -27.63 7.70 22.43
CA TRP A 322 -28.35 8.99 22.51
C TRP A 322 -29.88 8.81 22.51
N MET A 323 -30.42 7.89 21.71
CA MET A 323 -31.86 7.56 21.71
C MET A 323 -32.34 6.97 23.04
N LEU A 324 -31.49 6.12 23.64
CA LEU A 324 -31.82 5.44 24.90
C LEU A 324 -31.48 6.30 26.14
N GLU A 325 -31.08 7.55 25.95
CA GLU A 325 -30.70 8.50 27.02
C GLU A 325 -29.61 7.92 27.95
N ARG A 326 -28.77 7.02 27.46
CA ARG A 326 -27.67 6.42 28.20
C ARG A 326 -26.44 7.30 28.10
N PRO A 327 -25.67 7.46 29.17
CA PRO A 327 -24.39 8.17 29.11
C PRO A 327 -23.46 7.45 28.11
N GLY A 328 -23.11 8.14 27.02
CA GLY A 328 -22.23 7.59 26.00
C GLY A 328 -20.77 7.72 26.41
N ASP A 329 -20.03 6.61 26.45
CA ASP A 329 -18.55 6.62 26.43
C ASP A 329 -18.07 6.20 25.04
N LEU A 330 -17.36 7.10 24.36
CA LEU A 330 -16.95 6.91 22.98
C LEU A 330 -16.01 5.70 22.83
N LEU A 331 -15.10 5.47 23.80
CA LEU A 331 -14.20 4.30 23.75
C LEU A 331 -14.95 2.98 23.96
N ASN A 332 -15.96 2.97 24.82
CA ASN A 332 -16.80 1.78 25.00
C ASN A 332 -17.65 1.50 23.75
N SER A 333 -18.17 2.54 23.10
CA SER A 333 -18.90 2.42 21.81
C SER A 333 -17.98 1.95 20.68
N LEU A 334 -16.75 2.45 20.64
CA LEU A 334 -15.72 2.03 19.69
C LEU A 334 -15.34 0.55 19.90
N SER A 335 -15.22 0.12 21.18
CA SER A 335 -14.96 -1.27 21.54
C SER A 335 -16.07 -2.21 21.05
N LEU A 336 -17.35 -1.81 21.21
CA LEU A 336 -18.47 -2.58 20.69
C LEU A 336 -18.42 -2.70 19.16
N ALA A 337 -18.14 -1.60 18.48
CA ALA A 337 -18.01 -1.62 17.03
C ALA A 337 -16.87 -2.53 16.56
N ALA A 338 -15.72 -2.50 17.24
CA ALA A 338 -14.58 -3.38 16.95
C ALA A 338 -14.95 -4.87 17.13
N LEU A 339 -15.62 -5.21 18.24
CA LEU A 339 -16.09 -6.57 18.49
C LEU A 339 -17.01 -7.07 17.37
N VAL A 340 -18.03 -6.29 17.02
CA VAL A 340 -18.97 -6.68 15.97
C VAL A 340 -18.25 -6.90 14.64
N LEU A 341 -17.40 -5.97 14.25
CA LEU A 341 -16.72 -6.04 12.94
C LEU A 341 -15.70 -7.17 12.87
N LEU A 342 -14.89 -7.38 13.93
CA LEU A 342 -13.88 -8.44 13.93
C LEU A 342 -14.46 -9.84 14.10
N LEU A 343 -15.62 -9.99 14.73
CA LEU A 343 -16.33 -11.27 14.76
C LEU A 343 -16.98 -11.61 13.42
N LEU A 344 -17.38 -10.60 12.63
CA LEU A 344 -17.94 -10.79 11.28
C LEU A 344 -16.87 -10.99 10.22
N ASP A 345 -15.76 -10.25 10.31
CA ASP A 345 -14.65 -10.27 9.37
C ASP A 345 -13.33 -9.98 10.10
N PRO A 346 -12.67 -11.00 10.66
CA PRO A 346 -11.43 -10.84 11.42
C PRO A 346 -10.26 -10.33 10.56
N GLY A 347 -10.27 -10.57 9.24
CA GLY A 347 -9.25 -10.08 8.31
C GLY A 347 -9.16 -8.55 8.24
N GLN A 348 -10.18 -7.83 8.69
CA GLN A 348 -10.15 -6.36 8.75
C GLN A 348 -9.06 -5.82 9.69
N LEU A 349 -8.66 -6.57 10.73
CA LEU A 349 -7.61 -6.13 11.66
C LEU A 349 -6.29 -5.78 10.93
N PHE A 350 -5.99 -6.49 9.85
CA PHE A 350 -4.75 -6.29 9.07
C PHE A 350 -4.90 -5.27 7.93
N GLN A 351 -6.05 -4.60 7.84
CA GLN A 351 -6.30 -3.55 6.85
C GLN A 351 -5.93 -2.18 7.43
N ALA A 352 -5.08 -1.42 6.73
CA ALA A 352 -4.71 -0.06 7.13
C ALA A 352 -5.94 0.82 7.42
N GLY A 353 -7.01 0.69 6.62
CA GLY A 353 -8.24 1.44 6.82
C GLY A 353 -8.95 1.13 8.14
N PHE A 354 -8.92 -0.13 8.63
CA PHE A 354 -9.45 -0.48 9.95
C PHE A 354 -8.60 0.15 11.05
N LEU A 355 -7.29 -0.07 11.02
CA LEU A 355 -6.37 0.45 12.02
C LEU A 355 -6.47 1.99 12.12
N LEU A 356 -6.39 2.69 11.00
CA LEU A 356 -6.51 4.15 10.97
C LEU A 356 -7.85 4.63 11.53
N SER A 357 -8.97 3.99 11.17
CA SER A 357 -10.29 4.39 11.67
C SER A 357 -10.39 4.25 13.18
N PHE A 358 -9.96 3.13 13.74
CA PHE A 358 -10.11 2.86 15.18
C PHE A 358 -9.09 3.63 16.01
N LEU A 359 -7.82 3.66 15.59
CA LEU A 359 -6.76 4.36 16.31
C LEU A 359 -6.99 5.88 16.33
N VAL A 360 -7.34 6.47 15.19
CA VAL A 360 -7.60 7.91 15.11
C VAL A 360 -8.81 8.30 15.96
N VAL A 361 -9.94 7.58 15.87
CA VAL A 361 -11.13 7.89 16.69
C VAL A 361 -10.85 7.71 18.17
N ALA A 362 -10.09 6.68 18.57
CA ALA A 362 -9.66 6.52 19.96
C ALA A 362 -8.77 7.69 20.43
N ALA A 363 -7.83 8.16 19.58
CA ALA A 363 -7.00 9.32 19.88
C ALA A 363 -7.81 10.60 20.05
N LEU A 364 -8.78 10.82 19.18
CA LEU A 364 -9.69 11.95 19.23
C LEU A 364 -10.54 11.93 20.50
N ALA A 365 -10.84 10.75 21.03
CA ALA A 365 -11.54 10.62 22.31
C ALA A 365 -10.69 10.93 23.55
N VAL A 366 -9.38 10.78 23.47
CA VAL A 366 -8.46 10.84 24.64
C VAL A 366 -7.68 12.15 24.70
N PHE A 367 -7.07 12.57 23.58
CA PHE A 367 -6.01 13.61 23.62
C PHE A 367 -6.49 15.05 23.46
N PRO A 368 -7.39 15.42 22.52
CA PRO A 368 -7.64 16.83 22.18
C PRO A 368 -8.11 17.66 23.38
N ALA A 369 -9.03 17.14 24.18
CA ALA A 369 -9.53 17.87 25.35
C ALA A 369 -8.45 18.14 26.40
N ALA A 370 -7.55 17.17 26.62
CA ALA A 370 -6.44 17.33 27.57
C ALA A 370 -5.41 18.35 27.04
N TRP A 371 -5.09 18.31 25.74
CA TRP A 371 -4.15 19.24 25.12
C TRP A 371 -4.71 20.65 25.00
N GLU A 372 -5.99 20.80 24.61
CA GLU A 372 -6.69 22.09 24.60
C GLU A 372 -6.70 22.72 25.98
N SER A 373 -7.03 21.98 27.05
CA SER A 373 -7.02 22.47 28.41
C SER A 373 -5.64 22.89 28.90
N TRP A 374 -4.61 22.12 28.51
CA TRP A 374 -3.21 22.48 28.81
C TRP A 374 -2.81 23.76 28.09
N TRP A 375 -3.10 23.90 26.79
CA TRP A 375 -2.81 25.08 25.99
C TRP A 375 -3.45 26.30 26.59
N LEU A 376 -4.75 26.26 26.86
CA LEU A 376 -5.50 27.37 27.43
C LEU A 376 -5.00 27.76 28.84
N ALA A 377 -4.46 26.81 29.61
CA ALA A 377 -3.88 27.07 30.92
C ALA A 377 -2.50 27.73 30.89
N HIS A 378 -1.72 27.54 29.79
CA HIS A 378 -0.34 28.01 29.67
C HIS A 378 -0.15 29.16 28.66
N ARG A 379 -1.22 29.59 27.99
CA ARG A 379 -1.14 30.71 27.04
C ARG A 379 -0.74 32.01 27.73
N PRO A 380 0.05 32.90 27.09
CA PRO A 380 0.59 34.12 27.70
C PRO A 380 -0.49 35.15 28.05
N TRP A 381 -1.56 35.22 27.28
CA TRP A 381 -2.69 36.17 27.48
C TRP A 381 -3.91 35.48 28.05
N ARG A 382 -3.94 35.26 29.33
CA ARG A 382 -5.11 34.72 30.01
C ARG A 382 -6.19 35.80 30.10
N PRO A 383 -7.46 35.45 29.85
CA PRO A 383 -8.57 36.33 30.18
C PRO A 383 -8.57 36.62 31.69
N ASP A 384 -8.85 37.85 32.07
CA ASP A 384 -9.06 38.18 33.47
C ASP A 384 -10.23 37.35 34.05
N PRO A 385 -10.01 36.48 35.04
CA PRO A 385 -11.04 35.62 35.57
C PRO A 385 -12.17 36.40 36.24
N LEU A 386 -11.94 37.65 36.59
CA LEU A 386 -12.93 38.53 37.21
C LEU A 386 -13.81 39.28 36.20
N LEU A 387 -13.42 39.28 34.90
CA LEU A 387 -14.19 39.94 33.88
C LEU A 387 -15.08 38.96 33.12
N PRO A 388 -16.43 38.97 33.32
CA PRO A 388 -17.34 38.10 32.65
C PRO A 388 -17.26 38.24 31.11
N ALA A 389 -17.37 37.15 30.38
CA ALA A 389 -17.31 37.14 28.89
C ALA A 389 -18.36 38.07 28.23
N ALA A 390 -19.49 38.31 28.91
CA ALA A 390 -20.53 39.28 28.48
C ALA A 390 -20.00 40.70 28.36
N ARG A 391 -18.99 41.10 29.16
CA ARG A 391 -18.38 42.44 29.17
C ARG A 391 -17.20 42.57 28.20
N TRP A 392 -16.82 41.51 27.49
CA TRP A 392 -15.72 41.58 26.50
C TRP A 392 -16.16 42.39 25.29
N SER A 393 -15.22 43.13 24.70
CA SER A 393 -15.43 43.78 23.39
C SER A 393 -15.71 42.72 22.31
N ALA A 394 -16.39 43.12 21.23
CA ALA A 394 -16.68 42.25 20.11
C ALA A 394 -15.38 41.65 19.49
N GLY A 395 -14.33 42.47 19.39
CA GLY A 395 -13.01 42.02 18.88
C GLY A 395 -12.38 40.97 19.81
N ARG A 396 -12.44 41.13 21.12
CA ARG A 396 -11.93 40.16 22.10
C ARG A 396 -12.72 38.85 22.06
N ARG A 397 -14.04 38.90 21.91
CA ARG A 397 -14.87 37.71 21.76
C ARG A 397 -14.54 36.95 20.48
N ALA A 398 -14.38 37.69 19.35
CA ALA A 398 -13.99 37.09 18.10
C ALA A 398 -12.59 36.45 18.18
N TRP A 399 -11.61 37.13 18.77
CA TRP A 399 -10.26 36.59 19.01
C TRP A 399 -10.28 35.30 19.83
N GLU A 400 -10.94 35.31 20.99
CA GLU A 400 -11.05 34.11 21.83
C GLU A 400 -11.73 32.94 21.14
N THR A 401 -12.73 33.22 20.30
CA THR A 401 -13.43 32.21 19.52
C THR A 401 -12.50 31.63 18.45
N CYS A 402 -11.79 32.47 17.72
CA CYS A 402 -10.83 32.04 16.69
C CYS A 402 -9.64 31.27 17.31
N GLU A 403 -9.08 31.78 18.43
CA GLU A 403 -7.98 31.10 19.13
C GLU A 403 -8.38 29.72 19.62
N ARG A 404 -9.56 29.58 20.25
CA ARG A 404 -10.07 28.27 20.70
C ARG A 404 -10.34 27.32 19.53
N ALA A 405 -10.90 27.84 18.45
CA ALA A 405 -11.16 27.03 17.26
C ALA A 405 -9.84 26.53 16.64
N LEU A 406 -8.84 27.41 16.52
CA LEU A 406 -7.52 27.07 16.00
C LEU A 406 -6.80 26.08 16.93
N CYS A 407 -6.78 26.34 18.25
CA CYS A 407 -6.20 25.44 19.24
C CYS A 407 -6.84 24.06 19.18
N ARG A 408 -8.16 23.99 19.14
CA ARG A 408 -8.89 22.73 19.02
C ARG A 408 -8.56 22.01 17.72
N GLY A 409 -8.51 22.72 16.59
CA GLY A 409 -8.12 22.17 15.31
C GLY A 409 -6.71 21.60 15.32
N ILE A 410 -5.73 22.32 15.85
CA ILE A 410 -4.34 21.87 15.99
C ILE A 410 -4.26 20.63 16.90
N CYS A 411 -4.89 20.67 18.09
CA CYS A 411 -4.89 19.53 19.02
C CYS A 411 -5.53 18.28 18.41
N THR A 412 -6.62 18.47 17.65
CA THR A 412 -7.28 17.39 16.90
C THR A 412 -6.38 16.83 15.80
N GLY A 413 -5.75 17.70 15.00
CA GLY A 413 -4.83 17.31 13.95
C GLY A 413 -3.59 16.57 14.46
N LEU A 414 -3.00 17.06 15.58
CA LEU A 414 -1.87 16.40 16.26
C LEU A 414 -2.27 15.02 16.79
N ALA A 415 -3.45 14.90 17.41
CA ALA A 415 -3.95 13.62 17.91
C ALA A 415 -4.12 12.61 16.77
N ALA A 416 -4.67 13.06 15.64
CA ALA A 416 -4.81 12.23 14.46
C ALA A 416 -3.44 11.83 13.87
N LEU A 417 -2.50 12.77 13.78
CA LEU A 417 -1.13 12.52 13.30
C LEU A 417 -0.42 11.46 14.13
N VAL A 418 -0.39 11.63 15.46
CA VAL A 418 0.27 10.70 16.39
C VAL A 418 -0.36 9.31 16.30
N ALA A 419 -1.68 9.23 16.17
CA ALA A 419 -2.38 7.96 16.07
C ALA A 419 -2.18 7.26 14.74
N SER A 420 -2.12 8.00 13.64
CA SER A 420 -1.95 7.44 12.31
C SER A 420 -0.49 7.13 11.94
N TRP A 421 0.48 7.73 12.63
CA TRP A 421 1.90 7.68 12.29
C TRP A 421 2.42 6.26 12.03
N PRO A 422 2.28 5.26 12.95
CA PRO A 422 2.86 3.94 12.72
C PRO A 422 2.26 3.24 11.51
N VAL A 423 0.94 3.37 11.34
CA VAL A 423 0.23 2.78 10.20
C VAL A 423 0.63 3.47 8.91
N SER A 424 0.79 4.80 8.94
CA SER A 424 1.20 5.57 7.76
C SER A 424 2.62 5.22 7.32
N VAL A 425 3.55 5.06 8.26
CA VAL A 425 4.92 4.66 7.94
C VAL A 425 4.97 3.21 7.45
N GLU A 426 4.27 2.28 8.11
CA GLU A 426 4.27 0.87 7.74
C GLU A 426 3.61 0.58 6.40
N CYS A 427 2.48 1.26 6.10
CA CYS A 427 1.67 0.95 4.92
C CYS A 427 1.91 1.88 3.73
N PHE A 428 2.29 3.13 3.99
CA PHE A 428 2.43 4.17 2.97
C PHE A 428 3.84 4.74 2.91
N HIS A 429 4.72 4.36 3.85
CA HIS A 429 6.11 4.82 3.94
C HIS A 429 6.24 6.34 3.95
N LEU A 430 5.28 7.02 4.58
CA LEU A 430 5.14 8.47 4.52
C LEU A 430 4.90 9.07 5.91
N VAL A 431 5.62 10.12 6.19
CA VAL A 431 5.41 11.02 7.34
C VAL A 431 5.01 12.38 6.80
N SER A 432 3.88 12.92 7.27
CA SER A 432 3.34 14.19 6.78
C SER A 432 2.87 15.09 7.93
N PRO A 433 3.79 15.79 8.63
CA PRO A 433 3.41 16.75 9.66
C PRO A 433 2.58 17.91 9.13
N VAL A 434 2.76 18.29 7.87
CA VAL A 434 1.96 19.34 7.21
C VAL A 434 0.47 19.00 7.19
N SER A 435 0.09 17.74 7.38
CA SER A 435 -1.31 17.29 7.48
C SER A 435 -2.10 18.01 8.57
N VAL A 436 -1.44 18.43 9.66
CA VAL A 436 -2.08 19.21 10.73
C VAL A 436 -2.59 20.54 10.18
N VAL A 437 -1.77 21.23 9.41
CA VAL A 437 -2.13 22.50 8.77
C VAL A 437 -3.12 22.30 7.64
N ALA A 438 -2.86 21.32 6.78
CA ALA A 438 -3.74 20.99 5.66
C ALA A 438 -5.18 20.67 6.13
N ASN A 439 -5.32 19.90 7.20
CA ASN A 439 -6.63 19.53 7.76
C ASN A 439 -7.39 20.71 8.39
N LEU A 440 -6.72 21.76 8.83
CA LEU A 440 -7.41 22.98 9.29
C LEU A 440 -8.21 23.66 8.18
N VAL A 441 -7.81 23.49 6.92
CA VAL A 441 -8.47 24.06 5.74
C VAL A 441 -9.31 23.02 5.02
N VAL A 442 -8.76 21.84 4.74
CA VAL A 442 -9.41 20.83 3.92
C VAL A 442 -10.62 20.21 4.62
N VAL A 443 -10.59 19.97 5.94
CA VAL A 443 -11.72 19.37 6.65
C VAL A 443 -12.95 20.29 6.70
N PRO A 444 -12.87 21.58 7.03
CA PRO A 444 -14.01 22.49 6.91
C PRO A 444 -14.55 22.58 5.48
N LEU A 445 -13.67 22.72 4.47
CA LEU A 445 -14.11 22.77 3.07
C LEU A 445 -14.79 21.47 2.64
N SER A 446 -14.25 20.31 3.02
CA SER A 446 -14.90 19.01 2.71
C SER A 446 -16.29 18.90 3.33
N SER A 447 -16.47 19.44 4.55
CA SER A 447 -17.77 19.48 5.21
C SER A 447 -18.77 20.37 4.43
N LEU A 448 -18.32 21.52 3.92
CA LEU A 448 -19.15 22.40 3.07
C LEU A 448 -19.52 21.72 1.76
N VAL A 449 -18.55 21.05 1.09
CA VAL A 449 -18.79 20.29 -0.14
C VAL A 449 -19.83 19.19 0.09
N LEU A 450 -19.72 18.46 1.20
CA LEU A 450 -20.68 17.40 1.55
C LEU A 450 -22.08 17.93 1.83
N VAL A 451 -22.20 19.05 2.54
CA VAL A 451 -23.51 19.69 2.78
C VAL A 451 -24.11 20.17 1.47
N ALA A 452 -23.32 20.80 0.59
CA ALA A 452 -23.77 21.21 -0.73
C ALA A 452 -24.24 20.02 -1.56
N ASN A 453 -23.50 18.91 -1.56
CA ASN A 453 -23.90 17.68 -2.25
C ASN A 453 -25.20 17.09 -1.67
N ALA A 454 -25.36 17.08 -0.35
CA ALA A 454 -26.58 16.61 0.30
C ALA A 454 -27.79 17.48 -0.08
N LEU A 455 -27.60 18.80 -0.14
CA LEU A 455 -28.64 19.74 -0.57
C LEU A 455 -28.97 19.60 -2.06
N SER A 456 -27.98 19.37 -2.91
CA SER A 456 -28.15 19.09 -4.33
C SER A 456 -28.97 17.82 -4.57
N LEU A 457 -28.75 16.76 -3.80
CA LEU A 457 -29.50 15.51 -3.90
C LEU A 457 -30.92 15.62 -3.30
N ALA A 458 -31.09 16.40 -2.24
CA ALA A 458 -32.39 16.51 -1.53
C ALA A 458 -33.32 17.57 -2.09
N SER A 459 -32.80 18.66 -2.67
CA SER A 459 -33.58 19.78 -3.13
C SER A 459 -33.95 19.64 -4.62
N PRO A 460 -35.20 19.76 -5.01
CA PRO A 460 -35.61 19.77 -6.41
C PRO A 460 -35.20 21.08 -7.13
N VAL A 461 -34.93 22.15 -6.37
CA VAL A 461 -34.58 23.50 -6.89
C VAL A 461 -33.21 23.92 -6.48
N GLY A 462 -32.52 24.62 -7.38
CA GLY A 462 -31.18 25.20 -7.09
C GLY A 462 -30.01 24.21 -7.14
N THR A 463 -30.18 23.06 -7.78
CA THR A 463 -29.16 22.02 -7.93
C THR A 463 -27.85 22.58 -8.47
N ALA A 464 -27.91 23.36 -9.57
CA ALA A 464 -26.73 23.95 -10.17
C ALA A 464 -25.97 24.89 -9.20
N LEU A 465 -26.68 25.61 -8.34
CA LEU A 465 -26.07 26.47 -7.32
C LEU A 465 -25.31 25.67 -6.28
N TRP A 466 -25.95 24.60 -5.75
CA TRP A 466 -25.31 23.72 -4.77
C TRP A 466 -24.12 22.99 -5.36
N ASN A 467 -24.23 22.53 -6.61
CA ASN A 467 -23.14 21.89 -7.33
C ASN A 467 -21.98 22.88 -7.57
N ALA A 468 -22.27 24.12 -7.98
CA ALA A 468 -21.26 25.17 -8.14
C ALA A 468 -20.52 25.46 -6.80
N ALA A 469 -21.27 25.52 -5.68
CA ALA A 469 -20.67 25.69 -4.35
C ALA A 469 -19.76 24.51 -3.98
N ALA A 470 -20.18 23.26 -4.27
CA ALA A 470 -19.36 22.07 -4.08
C ALA A 470 -18.10 22.10 -4.96
N TRP A 471 -18.22 22.50 -6.20
CA TRP A 471 -17.12 22.58 -7.16
C TRP A 471 -16.07 23.64 -6.75
N VAL A 472 -16.50 24.83 -6.32
CA VAL A 472 -15.60 25.87 -5.77
C VAL A 472 -14.90 25.36 -4.51
N GLY A 473 -15.64 24.72 -3.60
CA GLY A 473 -15.06 24.10 -2.39
C GLY A 473 -14.01 23.04 -2.73
N MET A 474 -14.26 22.22 -3.75
CA MET A 474 -13.31 21.21 -4.24
C MET A 474 -12.03 21.84 -4.80
N HIS A 475 -12.15 22.93 -5.58
CA HIS A 475 -10.97 23.67 -6.05
C HIS A 475 -10.17 24.28 -4.88
N GLY A 476 -10.86 24.77 -3.85
CA GLY A 476 -10.22 25.24 -2.62
C GLY A 476 -9.42 24.12 -1.92
N MET A 477 -9.97 22.89 -1.86
CA MET A 477 -9.27 21.73 -1.30
C MET A 477 -8.05 21.35 -2.13
N LEU A 478 -8.18 21.33 -3.47
CA LEU A 478 -7.06 21.07 -4.39
C LEU A 478 -5.94 22.11 -4.23
N ALA A 479 -6.28 23.38 -4.15
CA ALA A 479 -5.32 24.47 -3.96
C ALA A 479 -4.60 24.35 -2.61
N ALA A 480 -5.35 24.11 -1.52
CA ALA A 480 -4.79 23.93 -0.19
C ALA A 480 -3.83 22.73 -0.12
N SER A 481 -4.21 21.61 -0.75
CA SER A 481 -3.36 20.41 -0.81
C SER A 481 -2.04 20.68 -1.56
N ARG A 482 -2.09 21.36 -2.73
CA ARG A 482 -0.90 21.71 -3.50
C ARG A 482 0.03 22.66 -2.73
N VAL A 483 -0.51 23.66 -2.05
CA VAL A 483 0.27 24.55 -1.21
C VAL A 483 0.96 23.78 -0.08
N CYS A 484 0.25 22.92 0.61
CA CYS A 484 0.82 22.10 1.68
C CYS A 484 1.89 21.13 1.17
N GLU A 485 1.67 20.49 0.02
CA GLU A 485 2.66 19.61 -0.63
C GLU A 485 3.97 20.35 -0.96
N SER A 486 3.89 21.62 -1.36
CA SER A 486 5.06 22.44 -1.75
C SER A 486 5.90 22.93 -0.56
N ILE A 487 5.43 22.77 0.69
CA ILE A 487 6.16 23.22 1.89
C ILE A 487 7.39 22.33 2.12
N PRO A 488 8.62 22.86 2.07
CA PRO A 488 9.83 22.11 2.34
C PRO A 488 9.80 21.49 3.75
N GLY A 489 10.10 20.19 3.86
CA GLY A 489 10.04 19.46 5.14
C GLY A 489 8.61 19.21 5.66
N GLY A 490 7.58 19.53 4.88
CA GLY A 490 6.19 19.26 5.22
C GLY A 490 5.84 17.76 5.20
N TRP A 491 6.60 16.99 4.45
CA TRP A 491 6.48 15.54 4.33
C TRP A 491 7.83 14.93 3.92
N TRP A 492 8.02 13.64 4.24
CA TRP A 492 9.17 12.85 3.79
C TRP A 492 8.84 11.36 3.80
N SER A 493 9.58 10.58 3.03
CA SER A 493 9.49 9.12 3.05
C SER A 493 10.23 8.56 4.26
N ALA A 494 9.69 7.49 4.84
CA ALA A 494 10.28 6.85 6.01
C ALA A 494 10.26 5.34 5.83
N ALA A 495 11.39 4.70 6.12
CA ALA A 495 11.49 3.25 6.13
C ALA A 495 10.54 2.64 7.17
N SER A 496 9.96 1.46 6.84
CA SER A 496 9.17 0.72 7.80
C SER A 496 9.99 0.38 9.04
N PRO A 497 9.56 0.78 10.23
CA PRO A 497 10.28 0.52 11.46
C PRO A 497 10.26 -0.95 11.88
N GLY A 498 9.41 -1.78 11.23
CA GLY A 498 9.24 -3.18 11.54
C GLY A 498 8.27 -3.46 12.69
N ALA A 499 7.91 -4.73 12.84
CA ALA A 499 6.85 -5.18 13.75
C ALA A 499 7.11 -4.87 15.24
N TRP A 500 8.36 -4.72 15.66
CA TRP A 500 8.71 -4.45 17.06
C TRP A 500 8.18 -3.10 17.59
N VAL A 501 7.92 -2.14 16.72
CA VAL A 501 7.38 -0.82 17.08
C VAL A 501 5.92 -0.89 17.53
N TRP A 502 5.17 -1.88 17.07
CA TRP A 502 3.77 -2.04 17.42
C TRP A 502 3.54 -2.38 18.90
N VAL A 503 4.47 -3.13 19.53
CA VAL A 503 4.36 -3.50 20.95
C VAL A 503 4.43 -2.27 21.86
N PRO A 504 5.48 -1.43 21.84
CA PRO A 504 5.52 -0.25 22.67
C PRO A 504 4.43 0.76 22.33
N TYR A 505 4.01 0.83 21.05
CA TYR A 505 2.88 1.65 20.64
C TYR A 505 1.56 1.21 21.30
N ALA A 506 1.26 -0.08 21.27
CA ALA A 506 0.08 -0.63 21.94
C ALA A 506 0.13 -0.40 23.44
N LEU A 507 1.29 -0.57 24.08
CA LEU A 507 1.49 -0.31 25.51
C LEU A 507 1.27 1.16 25.86
N LEU A 508 1.72 2.11 25.04
CA LEU A 508 1.45 3.54 25.20
C LEU A 508 -0.05 3.84 25.15
N TRP A 509 -0.79 3.20 24.21
CA TRP A 509 -2.24 3.36 24.12
C TRP A 509 -2.97 2.78 25.33
N ILE A 510 -2.59 1.60 25.79
CA ILE A 510 -3.15 0.97 27.00
C ILE A 510 -2.89 1.86 28.21
N ALA A 511 -1.68 2.38 28.35
CA ALA A 511 -1.32 3.31 29.43
C ALA A 511 -2.14 4.60 29.35
N ALA A 512 -2.27 5.22 28.17
CA ALA A 512 -3.06 6.44 27.98
C ALA A 512 -4.55 6.25 28.28
N ALA A 513 -5.10 5.08 27.93
CA ALA A 513 -6.51 4.74 28.18
C ALA A 513 -6.80 4.34 29.64
N SER A 514 -5.81 3.78 30.36
CA SER A 514 -5.99 3.17 31.67
C SER A 514 -5.54 4.09 32.84
N VAL A 515 -4.58 4.98 32.59
CA VAL A 515 -3.97 5.81 33.64
C VAL A 515 -4.56 7.22 33.59
N PRO A 516 -5.19 7.73 34.70
CA PRO A 516 -5.62 9.11 34.75
C PRO A 516 -4.41 10.05 34.62
N LEU A 517 -4.44 10.99 33.70
CA LEU A 517 -3.36 11.96 33.44
C LEU A 517 -3.48 13.21 34.39
N ASP A 518 -3.95 13.01 35.58
CA ASP A 518 -4.27 14.06 36.54
C ASP A 518 -3.05 14.62 37.28
N THR A 519 -1.95 13.88 37.37
CA THR A 519 -0.72 14.32 38.02
C THR A 519 0.36 14.79 37.04
N ARG A 520 1.12 15.84 37.41
CA ARG A 520 2.23 16.36 36.58
C ARG A 520 3.30 15.31 36.25
N ARG A 521 3.60 14.43 37.22
CA ARG A 521 4.59 13.34 37.05
C ARG A 521 4.13 12.30 36.05
N ARG A 522 2.85 11.89 36.08
CA ARG A 522 2.29 10.91 35.15
C ARG A 522 2.22 11.46 33.73
N ARG A 523 1.83 12.71 33.54
CA ARG A 523 1.89 13.40 32.25
C ARG A 523 3.30 13.44 31.69
N PHE A 524 4.29 13.79 32.52
CA PHE A 524 5.68 13.80 32.11
C PHE A 524 6.18 12.41 31.69
N ALA A 525 5.89 11.38 32.50
CA ALA A 525 6.28 9.99 32.16
C ALA A 525 5.66 9.53 30.82
N TRP A 526 4.41 9.89 30.56
CA TRP A 526 3.74 9.57 29.31
C TRP A 526 4.40 10.28 28.11
N TRP A 527 4.69 11.59 28.25
CA TRP A 527 5.39 12.35 27.21
C TRP A 527 6.80 11.84 26.96
N ALA A 528 7.51 11.47 28.02
CA ALA A 528 8.84 10.88 27.91
C ALA A 528 8.79 9.53 27.18
N ALA A 529 7.82 8.69 27.49
CA ALA A 529 7.62 7.41 26.82
C ALA A 529 7.21 7.59 25.34
N ALA A 530 6.33 8.54 25.04
CA ALA A 530 5.95 8.86 23.68
C ALA A 530 7.13 9.44 22.86
N ALA A 531 7.93 10.32 23.45
CA ALA A 531 9.13 10.88 22.83
C ALA A 531 10.19 9.81 22.59
N LEU A 532 10.41 8.91 23.57
CA LEU A 532 11.33 7.77 23.42
C LEU A 532 10.86 6.84 22.31
N TRP A 533 9.56 6.50 22.29
CA TRP A 533 9.00 5.69 21.22
C TRP A 533 9.18 6.35 19.85
N LEU A 534 8.91 7.66 19.76
CA LEU A 534 9.11 8.42 18.53
C LEU A 534 10.59 8.43 18.10
N ALA A 535 11.51 8.65 19.03
CA ALA A 535 12.95 8.61 18.77
C ALA A 535 13.39 7.23 18.27
N LEU A 536 12.90 6.16 18.88
CA LEU A 536 13.18 4.79 18.46
C LEU A 536 12.62 4.50 17.05
N THR A 537 11.43 5.03 16.70
CA THR A 537 10.87 4.86 15.36
C THR A 537 11.64 5.63 14.29
N LEU A 538 12.14 6.82 14.64
CA LEU A 538 12.92 7.66 13.73
C LEU A 538 14.37 7.18 13.55
N SER A 539 14.97 6.57 14.59
CA SER A 539 16.35 6.06 14.51
C SER A 539 16.49 4.82 13.63
N GLY A 540 15.37 4.20 13.25
CA GLY A 540 15.37 2.95 12.48
C GLY A 540 16.00 1.78 13.24
N PRO A 541 15.88 0.56 12.76
CA PRO A 541 16.54 -0.59 13.39
C PRO A 541 18.03 -0.53 13.14
N SER A 542 18.81 -0.13 14.15
CA SER A 542 20.25 -0.37 14.18
C SER A 542 20.46 -1.87 14.40
N HIS A 543 20.44 -2.66 13.34
CA HIS A 543 20.71 -4.09 13.48
C HIS A 543 22.22 -4.32 13.64
N PRO A 544 22.69 -4.89 14.75
CA PRO A 544 24.05 -5.40 14.82
C PRO A 544 24.19 -6.50 13.75
N GLY A 545 25.09 -6.29 12.79
CA GLY A 545 25.30 -7.20 11.66
C GLY A 545 24.69 -6.75 10.35
N ARG A 546 24.47 -5.44 10.14
CA ARG A 546 24.11 -4.89 8.81
C ARG A 546 25.13 -5.39 7.77
N PRO A 547 24.69 -5.82 6.58
CA PRO A 547 25.61 -6.18 5.50
C PRO A 547 26.46 -4.96 5.10
N GLU A 548 27.71 -5.20 4.66
CA GLU A 548 28.61 -4.15 4.20
C GLU A 548 28.21 -3.64 2.81
N GLY A 549 27.35 -4.37 2.10
CA GLY A 549 26.75 -3.98 0.84
C GLY A 549 25.57 -4.85 0.51
N THR A 550 24.59 -4.27 -0.17
CA THR A 550 23.39 -4.95 -0.61
C THR A 550 23.11 -4.63 -2.08
N LEU A 551 22.81 -5.65 -2.87
CA LEU A 551 22.31 -5.50 -4.24
C LEU A 551 20.88 -5.99 -4.30
N THR A 552 19.96 -5.09 -4.59
CA THR A 552 18.54 -5.44 -4.85
C THR A 552 18.29 -5.47 -6.35
N ILE A 553 17.84 -6.61 -6.85
CA ILE A 553 17.44 -6.82 -8.25
C ILE A 553 15.92 -6.86 -8.27
N PHE A 554 15.28 -5.92 -8.95
CA PHE A 554 13.82 -5.87 -9.00
C PHE A 554 13.24 -6.99 -9.88
N ARG A 555 11.97 -7.32 -9.64
CA ARG A 555 11.30 -8.47 -10.26
C ARG A 555 11.35 -8.49 -11.80
N SER A 556 11.31 -7.33 -12.43
CA SER A 556 11.42 -7.24 -13.90
C SER A 556 12.81 -7.58 -14.42
N GLY A 557 13.83 -7.57 -13.55
CA GLY A 557 15.23 -7.70 -13.95
C GLY A 557 15.81 -6.46 -14.63
N GLU A 558 15.04 -5.37 -14.74
CA GLU A 558 15.36 -4.19 -15.53
C GLU A 558 15.76 -2.98 -14.68
N ALA A 559 15.95 -3.16 -13.38
CA ALA A 559 16.42 -2.14 -12.46
C ALA A 559 17.16 -2.78 -11.28
N PHE A 560 18.17 -2.08 -10.77
CA PHE A 560 19.05 -2.55 -9.71
C PHE A 560 19.33 -1.43 -8.73
N TRP A 561 19.30 -1.75 -7.44
CA TRP A 561 19.73 -0.84 -6.39
C TRP A 561 20.96 -1.39 -5.69
N ILE A 562 22.01 -0.60 -5.62
CA ILE A 562 23.25 -0.93 -4.91
C ILE A 562 23.32 -0.02 -3.69
N ASP A 563 23.09 -0.61 -2.49
CA ASP A 563 23.27 0.04 -1.19
C ASP A 563 24.70 -0.22 -0.70
N ARG A 564 25.44 0.83 -0.46
CA ARG A 564 26.79 0.83 0.06
C ARG A 564 26.78 1.35 1.49
N ALA A 565 27.84 1.05 2.23
CA ALA A 565 28.00 1.54 3.59
C ALA A 565 28.18 3.07 3.64
N GLY A 566 27.11 3.83 3.45
CA GLY A 566 27.05 5.29 3.43
C GLY A 566 26.13 5.80 2.32
N ASP A 567 25.04 6.43 2.67
CA ASP A 567 23.94 6.84 1.76
C ASP A 567 24.39 7.74 0.57
N ALA A 568 25.54 8.41 0.67
CA ALA A 568 26.04 9.29 -0.39
C ALA A 568 26.53 8.54 -1.65
N ASP A 569 26.81 7.25 -1.53
CA ASP A 569 27.41 6.42 -2.58
C ASP A 569 26.45 5.40 -3.20
N ASP A 570 25.15 5.45 -2.83
CA ASP A 570 24.17 4.51 -3.36
C ASP A 570 23.87 4.77 -4.85
N LEU A 571 23.60 3.68 -5.56
CA LEU A 571 23.39 3.69 -7.00
C LEU A 571 22.08 3.01 -7.40
N LEU A 572 21.24 3.74 -8.12
CA LEU A 572 20.17 3.14 -8.92
C LEU A 572 20.70 2.93 -10.35
N LEU A 573 20.88 1.69 -10.75
CA LEU A 573 21.25 1.31 -12.11
C LEU A 573 19.98 0.88 -12.84
N ASP A 574 19.63 1.63 -13.87
CA ASP A 574 18.36 1.52 -14.61
C ASP A 574 17.10 1.79 -13.77
N THR A 575 15.99 1.99 -14.44
CA THR A 575 14.73 2.35 -13.80
C THR A 575 13.57 1.40 -14.14
N GLY A 576 13.81 0.48 -15.05
CA GLY A 576 12.74 -0.22 -15.73
C GLY A 576 11.98 0.68 -16.71
N ASP A 577 10.86 0.19 -17.23
CA ASP A 577 9.91 1.01 -17.99
C ASP A 577 9.14 1.96 -17.05
N ALA A 578 8.35 2.87 -17.61
CA ALA A 578 7.60 3.84 -16.83
C ALA A 578 6.62 3.18 -15.83
N ALA A 579 6.04 2.04 -16.19
CA ALA A 579 5.11 1.31 -15.31
C ALA A 579 5.86 0.65 -14.14
N THR A 580 7.02 0.05 -14.40
CA THR A 580 7.91 -0.54 -13.40
C THR A 580 8.44 0.54 -12.45
N ALA A 581 8.89 1.68 -12.98
CA ALA A 581 9.35 2.80 -12.17
C ALA A 581 8.26 3.29 -11.21
N LYS A 582 7.02 3.47 -11.73
CA LYS A 582 5.89 3.97 -10.95
C LYS A 582 5.36 2.95 -9.94
N ALA A 583 5.29 1.68 -10.31
CA ALA A 583 4.66 0.64 -9.50
C ALA A 583 5.64 -0.09 -8.55
N VAL A 584 6.94 -0.08 -8.83
CA VAL A 584 7.93 -0.86 -8.09
C VAL A 584 9.08 0.00 -7.59
N VAL A 585 9.84 0.65 -8.48
CA VAL A 585 11.10 1.32 -8.12
C VAL A 585 10.86 2.50 -7.18
N VAL A 586 9.99 3.45 -7.55
CA VAL A 586 9.69 4.62 -6.71
C VAL A 586 9.02 4.23 -5.39
N PRO A 587 8.00 3.36 -5.33
CA PRO A 587 7.47 2.87 -4.06
C PRO A 587 8.52 2.18 -3.19
N TRP A 588 9.44 1.42 -3.79
CA TRP A 588 10.51 0.75 -3.06
C TRP A 588 11.51 1.75 -2.48
N LEU A 589 11.95 2.74 -3.25
CA LEU A 589 12.82 3.82 -2.75
C LEU A 589 12.17 4.55 -1.56
N ARG A 590 10.88 4.87 -1.66
CA ARG A 590 10.12 5.44 -0.55
C ARG A 590 10.06 4.50 0.65
N SER A 591 9.89 3.19 0.44
CA SER A 591 9.82 2.20 1.52
C SER A 591 11.15 2.01 2.26
N THR A 592 12.26 2.38 1.63
CA THR A 592 13.59 2.43 2.25
C THR A 592 13.96 3.81 2.79
N GLY A 593 13.07 4.81 2.66
CA GLY A 593 13.28 6.18 3.15
C GLY A 593 14.11 7.05 2.20
N VAL A 594 14.24 6.66 0.93
CA VAL A 594 15.00 7.40 -0.08
C VAL A 594 14.09 8.38 -0.80
N ASP A 595 14.17 9.66 -0.46
CA ASP A 595 13.45 10.75 -1.15
C ASP A 595 14.23 11.31 -2.35
N ARG A 596 15.55 11.13 -2.36
CA ARG A 596 16.44 11.51 -3.46
C ARG A 596 17.46 10.42 -3.74
N VAL A 597 17.54 9.99 -4.99
CA VAL A 597 18.52 9.00 -5.42
C VAL A 597 19.92 9.64 -5.48
N PRO A 598 20.96 9.10 -4.80
CA PRO A 598 22.30 9.68 -4.86
C PRO A 598 22.85 9.69 -6.29
N THR A 599 22.81 8.58 -6.99
CA THR A 599 23.22 8.49 -8.41
C THR A 599 22.22 7.61 -9.17
N LEU A 600 21.69 8.13 -10.28
CA LEU A 600 20.96 7.33 -11.27
C LEU A 600 21.87 7.08 -12.45
N ALA A 601 22.11 5.82 -12.78
CA ALA A 601 22.83 5.42 -13.97
C ALA A 601 21.92 4.64 -14.92
N VAL A 602 22.04 4.91 -16.21
CA VAL A 602 21.38 4.16 -17.28
C VAL A 602 22.41 3.25 -17.94
N SER A 603 22.13 1.96 -18.03
CA SER A 603 23.06 0.98 -18.59
C SER A 603 23.16 1.07 -20.12
N HIS A 604 22.06 1.18 -20.82
CA HIS A 604 21.98 1.24 -22.28
C HIS A 604 20.67 1.86 -22.81
N GLY A 605 20.48 1.86 -24.11
CA GLY A 605 19.40 2.59 -24.79
C GLY A 605 18.05 1.88 -24.89
N ASP A 606 17.83 0.73 -24.25
CA ASP A 606 16.53 0.06 -24.28
C ASP A 606 15.50 0.77 -23.38
N VAL A 607 14.30 0.99 -23.90
CA VAL A 607 13.18 1.63 -23.17
C VAL A 607 12.78 0.83 -21.94
N ARG A 608 12.96 -0.49 -21.93
CA ARG A 608 12.72 -1.34 -20.77
C ARG A 608 13.60 -0.97 -19.57
N HIS A 609 14.79 -0.44 -19.79
CA HIS A 609 15.76 -0.04 -18.76
C HIS A 609 15.68 1.43 -18.40
N LEU A 610 15.38 2.30 -19.36
CA LEU A 610 15.44 3.76 -19.17
C LEU A 610 14.08 4.46 -19.26
N GLY A 611 13.03 3.76 -19.65
CA GLY A 611 11.70 4.37 -19.85
C GLY A 611 11.09 4.98 -18.57
N GLY A 612 11.53 4.54 -17.41
CA GLY A 612 11.13 5.07 -16.11
C GLY A 612 11.90 6.31 -15.64
N VAL A 613 12.95 6.74 -16.36
CA VAL A 613 13.77 7.91 -15.96
C VAL A 613 12.92 9.15 -15.70
N PRO A 614 11.98 9.56 -16.57
CA PRO A 614 11.12 10.73 -16.28
C PRO A 614 10.32 10.61 -14.99
N VAL A 615 9.86 9.39 -14.65
CA VAL A 615 9.12 9.12 -13.41
C VAL A 615 10.03 9.31 -12.18
N VAL A 616 11.25 8.80 -12.24
CA VAL A 616 12.23 8.96 -11.15
C VAL A 616 12.64 10.41 -11.00
N LEU A 617 12.87 11.14 -12.10
CA LEU A 617 13.23 12.57 -12.09
C LEU A 617 12.17 13.43 -11.40
N THR A 618 10.90 13.06 -11.49
CA THR A 618 9.78 13.81 -10.88
C THR A 618 9.47 13.37 -9.47
N SER A 619 9.57 12.06 -9.18
CA SER A 619 9.09 11.47 -7.92
C SER A 619 10.16 11.35 -6.84
N THR A 620 11.40 10.99 -7.22
CA THR A 620 12.56 10.81 -6.35
C THR A 620 13.81 11.31 -7.08
N PRO A 621 13.93 12.64 -7.30
CA PRO A 621 14.93 13.22 -8.19
C PRO A 621 16.35 12.84 -7.78
N PRO A 622 17.22 12.39 -8.71
CA PRO A 622 18.59 12.06 -8.39
C PRO A 622 19.44 13.33 -8.20
N TRP A 623 20.53 13.20 -7.48
CA TRP A 623 21.56 14.26 -7.42
C TRP A 623 22.35 14.36 -8.72
N ARG A 624 22.53 13.24 -9.44
CA ARG A 624 23.24 13.16 -10.73
C ARG A 624 22.68 12.03 -11.59
N LEU A 625 22.65 12.25 -12.89
CA LEU A 625 22.28 11.27 -13.90
C LEU A 625 23.52 10.91 -14.73
N VAL A 626 23.75 9.61 -14.92
CA VAL A 626 24.90 9.10 -15.65
C VAL A 626 24.44 8.15 -16.75
N ALA A 627 25.09 8.21 -17.93
CA ALA A 627 24.83 7.27 -19.03
C ALA A 627 26.15 6.90 -19.73
N PRO A 628 26.24 5.75 -20.42
CA PRO A 628 27.44 5.39 -21.15
C PRO A 628 27.66 6.32 -22.35
N VAL A 629 28.90 6.44 -22.78
CA VAL A 629 29.25 7.04 -24.06
C VAL A 629 28.72 6.16 -25.19
N GLY A 630 28.37 6.76 -26.31
CA GLY A 630 27.92 6.05 -27.51
C GLY A 630 26.69 6.69 -28.13
N ARG A 631 26.49 6.41 -29.41
CA ARG A 631 25.33 6.87 -30.17
C ARG A 631 24.39 5.69 -30.31
N THR A 632 23.16 5.86 -29.84
CA THR A 632 22.10 4.85 -30.02
C THR A 632 20.96 5.42 -30.87
N ARG A 633 20.20 4.52 -31.50
CA ARG A 633 19.01 4.90 -32.27
C ARG A 633 17.81 5.21 -31.36
N SER A 634 17.89 4.86 -30.07
CA SER A 634 16.81 5.06 -29.08
C SER A 634 16.48 6.55 -28.91
N PRO A 635 15.25 6.98 -29.19
CA PRO A 635 14.83 8.37 -28.94
C PRO A 635 14.92 8.76 -27.46
N SER A 636 14.53 7.83 -26.56
CA SER A 636 14.55 8.05 -25.13
C SER A 636 15.97 8.23 -24.58
N PHE A 637 16.94 7.46 -25.10
CA PHE A 637 18.35 7.64 -24.71
C PHE A 637 18.91 8.99 -25.16
N ARG A 638 18.50 9.47 -26.35
CA ARG A 638 18.90 10.80 -26.84
C ARG A 638 18.25 11.93 -26.05
N ALA A 639 17.09 11.68 -25.46
CA ALA A 639 16.36 12.64 -24.66
C ALA A 639 16.88 12.78 -23.21
N LEU A 640 17.75 11.87 -22.74
CA LEU A 640 18.25 11.87 -21.35
C LEU A 640 18.85 13.18 -20.90
N GLU A 641 19.68 13.80 -21.75
CA GLU A 641 20.33 15.08 -21.45
C GLU A 641 19.31 16.22 -21.37
N GLY A 642 18.31 16.22 -22.26
CA GLY A 642 17.20 17.16 -22.22
C GLY A 642 16.34 17.01 -20.96
N TRP A 643 16.03 15.77 -20.57
CA TRP A 643 15.28 15.49 -19.34
C TRP A 643 16.05 15.94 -18.10
N ALA A 644 17.37 15.63 -18.04
CA ALA A 644 18.22 16.06 -16.93
C ALA A 644 18.30 17.58 -16.83
N SER A 645 18.47 18.27 -17.97
CA SER A 645 18.50 19.73 -18.05
C SER A 645 17.19 20.36 -17.60
N ALA A 646 16.05 19.83 -18.07
CA ALA A 646 14.73 20.30 -17.66
C ALA A 646 14.50 20.12 -16.13
N ALA A 647 15.00 19.04 -15.57
CA ALA A 647 14.94 18.77 -14.13
C ALA A 647 16.07 19.47 -13.31
N ARG A 648 16.97 20.20 -13.96
CA ARG A 648 18.16 20.85 -13.36
C ARG A 648 19.06 19.87 -12.62
N ILE A 649 19.27 18.66 -13.21
CA ILE A 649 20.10 17.59 -12.65
C ILE A 649 21.37 17.49 -13.47
N PRO A 650 22.56 17.44 -12.84
CA PRO A 650 23.84 17.22 -13.52
C PRO A 650 23.83 15.91 -14.31
N PHE A 651 24.21 15.97 -15.59
CA PHE A 651 24.31 14.83 -16.49
C PHE A 651 25.76 14.58 -16.89
N ARG A 652 26.21 13.33 -16.83
CA ARG A 652 27.56 12.93 -17.23
C ARG A 652 27.52 11.65 -18.09
N ARG A 653 28.36 11.64 -19.12
CA ARG A 653 28.63 10.41 -19.91
C ARG A 653 29.92 9.78 -19.41
N VAL A 654 29.93 8.43 -19.34
CA VAL A 654 31.01 7.63 -18.81
C VAL A 654 31.43 6.51 -19.76
N SER A 655 32.70 6.11 -19.67
CA SER A 655 33.31 5.02 -20.43
C SER A 655 34.20 4.16 -19.54
N ALA A 656 34.74 3.08 -20.09
CA ALA A 656 35.71 2.25 -19.39
C ALA A 656 36.87 3.09 -18.84
N GLY A 657 37.22 2.87 -17.56
CA GLY A 657 38.18 3.66 -16.81
C GLY A 657 37.54 4.76 -15.93
N ASP A 658 36.27 5.17 -16.17
CA ASP A 658 35.53 6.06 -15.28
C ASP A 658 34.96 5.28 -14.08
N THR A 659 34.39 6.05 -13.14
CA THR A 659 33.64 5.49 -12.02
C THR A 659 32.24 6.10 -11.92
N VAL A 660 31.26 5.30 -11.50
CA VAL A 660 29.90 5.71 -11.20
C VAL A 660 29.62 5.37 -9.74
N ALA A 661 29.33 6.36 -8.93
CA ALA A 661 29.19 6.19 -7.47
C ALA A 661 30.38 5.42 -6.85
N GLY A 662 31.59 5.68 -7.30
CA GLY A 662 32.80 4.98 -6.86
C GLY A 662 32.95 3.53 -7.39
N ILE A 663 32.06 3.06 -8.24
CA ILE A 663 32.12 1.72 -8.87
C ILE A 663 32.76 1.85 -10.24
N PRO A 664 33.84 1.08 -10.55
CA PRO A 664 34.51 1.11 -11.85
C PRO A 664 33.59 0.70 -12.99
N VAL A 665 33.61 1.49 -14.06
CA VAL A 665 33.02 1.16 -15.37
C VAL A 665 34.08 0.45 -16.17
N ILE A 666 33.79 -0.77 -16.65
CA ILE A 666 34.72 -1.56 -17.47
C ILE A 666 34.27 -1.68 -18.93
N HIS A 667 33.06 -1.22 -19.28
CA HIS A 667 32.52 -1.16 -20.64
C HIS A 667 31.43 -0.10 -20.72
N PRO A 668 31.21 0.59 -21.87
CA PRO A 668 31.95 0.55 -23.12
C PRO A 668 33.25 1.40 -23.10
N VAL A 669 34.13 1.19 -24.07
CA VAL A 669 35.30 2.05 -24.31
C VAL A 669 34.87 3.23 -25.19
N ALA A 670 35.39 4.42 -24.91
CA ALA A 670 35.03 5.64 -25.64
C ALA A 670 35.34 5.60 -27.16
N SER A 671 36.33 4.83 -27.56
CA SER A 671 36.75 4.64 -28.96
C SER A 671 35.93 3.60 -29.72
N GLU A 672 35.14 2.78 -29.03
CA GLU A 672 34.34 1.71 -29.66
C GLU A 672 32.98 2.25 -30.11
N SER A 673 32.56 1.87 -31.29
CA SER A 673 31.23 2.13 -31.83
C SER A 673 30.47 0.83 -31.97
N HIS A 674 29.36 0.71 -31.27
CA HIS A 674 28.55 -0.48 -31.29
C HIS A 674 27.31 -0.27 -32.17
N SER A 675 26.99 -1.26 -32.97
CA SER A 675 25.84 -1.22 -33.91
C SER A 675 24.51 -1.34 -33.15
N ARG A 676 24.50 -2.03 -32.01
CA ARG A 676 23.35 -2.30 -31.16
C ARG A 676 23.53 -1.67 -29.78
N ALA A 677 22.42 -1.26 -29.17
CA ALA A 677 22.43 -0.65 -27.85
C ALA A 677 22.99 -1.59 -26.78
N ASP A 678 22.63 -2.87 -26.87
CA ASP A 678 23.02 -3.90 -25.91
C ASP A 678 24.53 -4.20 -25.94
N ASP A 679 25.16 -4.15 -27.13
CA ASP A 679 26.61 -4.35 -27.24
C ASP A 679 27.43 -3.21 -26.59
N GLY A 680 26.84 -2.03 -26.44
CA GLY A 680 27.39 -0.88 -25.73
C GLY A 680 26.86 -0.70 -24.30
N ALA A 681 26.24 -1.72 -23.72
CA ALA A 681 25.71 -1.63 -22.36
C ALA A 681 26.79 -1.43 -21.33
N MET A 682 26.54 -0.54 -20.35
CA MET A 682 27.46 -0.25 -19.26
C MET A 682 27.65 -1.48 -18.38
N VAL A 683 28.88 -1.91 -18.21
CA VAL A 683 29.26 -3.00 -17.31
C VAL A 683 30.03 -2.42 -16.14
N LEU A 684 29.58 -2.78 -14.94
CA LEU A 684 30.15 -2.33 -13.68
C LEU A 684 30.81 -3.50 -12.94
N ARG A 685 31.96 -3.23 -12.32
CA ARG A 685 32.63 -4.14 -11.41
C ARG A 685 32.55 -3.62 -9.99
N TRP A 686 31.69 -4.23 -9.21
CA TRP A 686 31.44 -3.82 -7.82
C TRP A 686 32.08 -4.78 -6.84
N ASP A 687 32.96 -4.26 -5.99
CA ASP A 687 33.60 -5.00 -4.91
C ASP A 687 32.95 -4.61 -3.57
N ALA A 688 32.33 -5.57 -2.87
CA ALA A 688 31.66 -5.38 -1.58
C ALA A 688 32.06 -6.47 -0.59
N ALA A 689 32.53 -6.10 0.58
CA ALA A 689 32.95 -7.03 1.65
C ALA A 689 33.93 -8.13 1.17
N GLY A 690 34.70 -7.84 0.09
CA GLY A 690 35.64 -8.78 -0.54
C GLY A 690 35.00 -9.77 -1.51
N TRP A 691 33.70 -9.61 -1.83
CA TRP A 691 33.03 -10.27 -2.93
C TRP A 691 33.08 -9.40 -4.18
N ARG A 692 33.37 -9.99 -5.33
CA ARG A 692 33.40 -9.29 -6.61
C ARG A 692 32.15 -9.60 -7.42
N PHE A 693 31.41 -8.56 -7.78
CA PHE A 693 30.23 -8.61 -8.65
C PHE A 693 30.59 -8.06 -10.03
N LEU A 694 30.14 -8.78 -11.06
CA LEU A 694 30.11 -8.26 -12.43
C LEU A 694 28.64 -8.02 -12.80
N LEU A 695 28.28 -6.74 -12.97
CA LEU A 695 26.96 -6.31 -13.37
C LEU A 695 26.99 -5.98 -14.86
N ALA A 696 26.38 -6.82 -15.67
CA ALA A 696 26.36 -6.73 -17.13
C ALA A 696 24.91 -6.78 -17.66
N PRO A 697 24.10 -5.74 -17.41
CA PRO A 697 22.69 -5.72 -17.83
C PRO A 697 22.57 -5.82 -19.35
N ASP A 698 21.88 -6.84 -19.83
CA ASP A 698 21.58 -7.11 -21.25
C ASP A 698 22.77 -6.98 -22.22
N LEU A 699 24.00 -7.23 -21.75
CA LEU A 699 25.19 -7.09 -22.59
C LEU A 699 25.14 -8.04 -23.79
N GLY A 700 25.18 -7.49 -25.01
CA GLY A 700 25.13 -8.23 -26.25
C GLY A 700 26.37 -9.07 -26.51
N SER A 701 26.31 -10.02 -27.43
CA SER A 701 27.36 -10.97 -27.70
C SER A 701 28.67 -10.32 -28.21
N GLU A 702 28.59 -9.25 -28.99
CA GLU A 702 29.77 -8.49 -29.46
C GLU A 702 30.43 -7.76 -28.29
N GLY A 703 29.66 -7.12 -27.41
CA GLY A 703 30.13 -6.48 -26.18
C GLY A 703 30.81 -7.49 -25.24
N GLN A 704 30.18 -8.67 -25.05
CA GLN A 704 30.82 -9.76 -24.28
C GLN A 704 32.16 -10.17 -24.85
N ALA A 705 32.26 -10.37 -26.16
CA ALA A 705 33.49 -10.76 -26.84
C ALA A 705 34.59 -9.67 -26.75
N ALA A 706 34.20 -8.40 -26.90
CA ALA A 706 35.12 -7.27 -26.73
C ALA A 706 35.67 -7.20 -25.29
N LEU A 707 34.80 -7.37 -24.31
CA LEU A 707 35.17 -7.35 -22.89
C LEU A 707 36.11 -8.49 -22.52
N VAL A 708 35.85 -9.73 -23.00
CA VAL A 708 36.73 -10.90 -22.79
C VAL A 708 38.11 -10.68 -23.40
N ARG A 709 38.18 -10.16 -24.63
CA ARG A 709 39.45 -9.87 -25.31
C ARG A 709 40.29 -8.83 -24.55
N ARG A 710 39.63 -7.82 -23.96
CA ARG A 710 40.31 -6.71 -23.31
C ARG A 710 40.75 -7.04 -21.88
N GLU A 711 39.86 -7.56 -21.06
CA GLU A 711 40.06 -7.78 -19.63
C GLU A 711 40.80 -9.11 -19.34
N GLY A 712 40.64 -10.13 -20.20
CA GLY A 712 41.25 -11.44 -19.98
C GLY A 712 40.93 -12.03 -18.61
N SER A 713 41.95 -12.34 -17.82
CA SER A 713 41.80 -12.87 -16.46
C SER A 713 41.29 -11.84 -15.43
N GLY A 714 41.34 -10.56 -15.75
CA GLY A 714 40.81 -9.46 -14.92
C GLY A 714 39.31 -9.44 -14.84
N LEU A 715 38.62 -10.21 -15.72
CA LEU A 715 37.17 -10.31 -15.74
C LEU A 715 36.55 -11.20 -14.62
N ALA A 716 37.42 -11.97 -13.93
CA ALA A 716 36.95 -12.92 -12.90
C ALA A 716 36.14 -12.24 -11.81
N ALA A 717 34.97 -12.81 -11.51
CA ALA A 717 34.03 -12.32 -10.49
C ALA A 717 33.34 -13.48 -9.76
N ASP A 718 33.05 -13.29 -8.46
CA ASP A 718 32.34 -14.29 -7.66
C ASP A 718 30.87 -14.40 -8.07
N VAL A 719 30.25 -13.26 -8.41
CA VAL A 719 28.83 -13.17 -8.78
C VAL A 719 28.69 -12.49 -10.15
N LEU A 720 28.03 -13.16 -11.07
CA LEU A 720 27.62 -12.58 -12.34
C LEU A 720 26.13 -12.23 -12.30
N VAL A 721 25.80 -10.98 -12.52
CA VAL A 721 24.41 -10.52 -12.74
C VAL A 721 24.30 -10.07 -14.20
N THR A 722 23.46 -10.72 -14.96
CA THR A 722 23.26 -10.40 -16.37
C THR A 722 21.80 -10.58 -16.78
N GLY A 723 21.36 -9.82 -17.78
CA GLY A 723 20.03 -9.95 -18.36
C GLY A 723 20.05 -10.70 -19.69
N ILE A 724 19.00 -10.51 -20.49
CA ILE A 724 18.84 -11.12 -21.80
C ILE A 724 18.81 -10.00 -22.84
N PRO A 725 19.85 -9.90 -23.69
CA PRO A 725 19.89 -8.89 -24.74
C PRO A 725 18.74 -9.10 -25.72
N SER A 726 18.25 -8.01 -26.28
CA SER A 726 17.17 -8.02 -27.29
C SER A 726 17.55 -8.78 -28.56
N SER A 727 18.85 -8.96 -28.79
CA SER A 727 19.38 -9.76 -29.92
C SER A 727 20.77 -10.31 -29.60
N GLY A 728 21.04 -11.53 -30.05
CA GLY A 728 22.28 -12.24 -29.78
C GLY A 728 22.15 -13.22 -28.60
N GLU A 729 23.28 -13.77 -28.18
CA GLU A 729 23.31 -14.72 -27.07
C GLU A 729 23.63 -14.04 -25.75
N ALA A 730 22.82 -14.32 -24.74
CA ALA A 730 23.12 -13.99 -23.37
C ALA A 730 24.18 -14.95 -22.80
N ALA A 731 25.09 -14.43 -21.99
CA ALA A 731 26.09 -15.22 -21.26
C ALA A 731 26.75 -16.30 -22.12
N THR A 732 27.49 -15.87 -23.15
CA THR A 732 28.22 -16.78 -24.07
C THR A 732 29.22 -17.65 -23.30
N GLY A 733 29.56 -18.84 -23.85
CA GLY A 733 30.51 -19.74 -23.21
C GLY A 733 31.88 -19.10 -22.96
N ALA A 734 32.40 -18.30 -23.92
CA ALA A 734 33.66 -17.57 -23.75
C ALA A 734 33.58 -16.53 -22.61
N PHE A 735 32.46 -15.81 -22.49
CA PHE A 735 32.23 -14.85 -21.43
C PHE A 735 32.18 -15.52 -20.05
N LEU A 736 31.42 -16.61 -19.94
CA LEU A 736 31.32 -17.41 -18.71
C LEU A 736 32.67 -17.99 -18.28
N SER A 737 33.47 -18.46 -19.24
CA SER A 737 34.83 -18.97 -18.97
C SER A 737 35.79 -17.88 -18.52
N GLY A 738 35.61 -16.64 -19.00
CA GLY A 738 36.38 -15.47 -18.53
C GLY A 738 36.01 -15.02 -17.14
N VAL A 739 34.69 -14.96 -16.83
CA VAL A 739 34.15 -14.50 -15.53
C VAL A 739 34.34 -15.53 -14.42
N ARG A 740 34.19 -16.82 -14.71
CA ARG A 740 34.27 -17.92 -13.74
C ARG A 740 33.46 -17.69 -12.47
N PRO A 741 32.15 -17.42 -12.60
CA PRO A 741 31.33 -17.07 -11.46
C PRO A 741 31.06 -18.27 -10.55
N ARG A 742 30.86 -18.01 -9.26
CA ARG A 742 30.36 -18.97 -8.25
C ARG A 742 28.83 -18.93 -8.13
N LEU A 743 28.22 -17.80 -8.50
CA LEU A 743 26.78 -17.59 -8.56
C LEU A 743 26.43 -16.79 -9.80
N ILE A 744 25.39 -17.22 -10.50
CA ILE A 744 24.84 -16.49 -11.63
C ILE A 744 23.42 -16.04 -11.30
N VAL A 745 23.10 -14.77 -11.53
CA VAL A 745 21.74 -14.24 -11.46
C VAL A 745 21.36 -13.79 -12.86
N ILE A 746 20.31 -14.39 -13.40
CA ILE A 746 19.71 -13.97 -14.67
C ILE A 746 18.54 -13.04 -14.32
N ALA A 747 18.76 -11.77 -14.58
CA ALA A 747 17.82 -10.69 -14.35
C ALA A 747 16.92 -10.54 -15.58
N THR A 748 15.69 -11.04 -15.51
CA THR A 748 14.74 -11.03 -16.63
C THR A 748 13.30 -11.12 -16.13
N GLY A 749 12.36 -10.62 -16.94
CA GLY A 749 10.94 -10.70 -16.66
C GLY A 749 10.28 -12.01 -17.14
N ASP A 750 9.08 -12.28 -16.64
CA ASP A 750 8.26 -13.42 -17.09
C ASP A 750 7.33 -13.05 -18.27
N ARG A 751 7.22 -11.76 -18.57
CA ARG A 751 6.33 -11.20 -19.62
C ARG A 751 6.91 -9.95 -20.27
N PRO A 752 6.76 -9.80 -21.57
CA PRO A 752 6.17 -10.74 -22.54
C PRO A 752 6.98 -12.05 -22.68
N ALA A 753 6.40 -13.06 -23.33
CA ALA A 753 7.06 -14.37 -23.50
C ALA A 753 8.42 -14.30 -24.21
N THR A 754 8.66 -13.25 -24.98
CA THR A 754 9.93 -12.96 -25.68
C THR A 754 11.07 -12.58 -24.71
N GLU A 755 10.74 -12.17 -23.49
CA GLU A 755 11.73 -11.83 -22.45
C GLU A 755 12.12 -13.02 -21.57
N ARG A 756 11.43 -14.16 -21.75
CA ARG A 756 11.78 -15.38 -21.02
C ARG A 756 13.11 -15.94 -21.46
N SER A 757 13.80 -16.52 -20.51
CA SER A 757 15.09 -17.17 -20.76
C SER A 757 15.02 -18.23 -21.86
N PRO A 758 15.80 -18.10 -22.93
CA PRO A 758 15.84 -19.08 -24.01
C PRO A 758 16.25 -20.47 -23.52
N PRO A 759 15.68 -21.56 -24.07
CA PRO A 759 16.05 -22.93 -23.68
C PRO A 759 17.54 -23.24 -23.85
N ALA A 760 18.20 -22.63 -24.84
CA ALA A 760 19.63 -22.77 -25.08
C ALA A 760 20.48 -22.20 -23.92
N LEU A 761 20.14 -21.02 -23.41
CA LEU A 761 20.79 -20.44 -22.25
C LEU A 761 20.61 -21.33 -21.01
N ARG A 762 19.39 -21.81 -20.77
CA ARG A 762 19.12 -22.70 -19.63
C ARG A 762 19.90 -24.01 -19.70
N ARG A 763 20.13 -24.56 -20.89
CA ARG A 763 20.93 -25.76 -21.10
C ARG A 763 22.40 -25.48 -20.81
N ARG A 764 22.97 -24.43 -21.39
CA ARG A 764 24.36 -23.99 -21.17
C ARG A 764 24.67 -23.78 -19.70
N LEU A 765 23.79 -23.08 -18.95
CA LEU A 765 24.02 -22.81 -17.53
C LEU A 765 23.90 -24.08 -16.67
N ARG A 766 23.03 -25.02 -17.03
CA ARG A 766 22.98 -26.34 -16.36
C ARG A 766 24.24 -27.17 -16.62
N GLU A 767 24.76 -27.13 -17.84
CA GLU A 767 26.00 -27.83 -18.20
C GLU A 767 27.22 -27.24 -17.49
N LEU A 768 27.20 -25.93 -17.22
CA LEU A 768 28.25 -25.26 -16.47
C LEU A 768 28.28 -25.68 -14.99
N GLY A 769 27.15 -26.15 -14.42
CA GLY A 769 27.05 -26.61 -13.02
C GLY A 769 27.13 -25.50 -11.97
N VAL A 770 27.11 -24.23 -12.34
CA VAL A 770 27.14 -23.10 -11.39
C VAL A 770 25.70 -22.79 -10.92
N PRO A 771 25.48 -22.60 -9.60
CA PRO A 771 24.20 -22.17 -9.08
C PRO A 771 23.65 -20.95 -9.84
N THR A 772 22.43 -21.06 -10.36
CA THR A 772 21.82 -20.01 -11.19
C THR A 772 20.44 -19.67 -10.68
N LEU A 773 20.22 -18.39 -10.35
CA LEU A 773 18.95 -17.85 -9.91
C LEU A 773 18.29 -17.03 -11.03
N TRP A 774 16.96 -17.17 -11.17
CA TRP A 774 16.19 -16.58 -12.25
C TRP A 774 15.11 -15.67 -11.67
N THR A 775 15.17 -14.36 -11.93
CA THR A 775 14.16 -13.42 -11.43
C THR A 775 12.78 -13.67 -12.04
N GLU A 776 12.70 -14.23 -13.26
CA GLU A 776 11.43 -14.64 -13.88
C GLU A 776 10.66 -15.70 -13.09
N ARG A 777 11.36 -16.48 -12.23
CA ARG A 777 10.75 -17.56 -11.41
C ARG A 777 10.61 -17.18 -9.95
N ILE A 778 11.65 -16.56 -9.40
CA ILE A 778 11.74 -16.27 -7.96
C ILE A 778 11.13 -14.89 -7.64
N GLY A 779 11.15 -13.96 -8.60
CA GLY A 779 10.81 -12.57 -8.38
C GLY A 779 12.04 -11.72 -8.05
N ALA A 780 11.85 -10.64 -7.30
CA ALA A 780 12.96 -9.80 -6.88
C ALA A 780 13.92 -10.55 -5.93
N LEU A 781 15.20 -10.22 -6.03
CA LEU A 781 16.26 -10.81 -5.22
C LEU A 781 17.05 -9.73 -4.49
N GLU A 782 17.45 -10.03 -3.28
CA GLU A 782 18.31 -9.19 -2.45
C GLU A 782 19.57 -9.99 -2.09
N LEU A 783 20.72 -9.52 -2.56
CA LEU A 783 22.03 -10.11 -2.29
C LEU A 783 22.71 -9.31 -1.18
N ARG A 784 22.89 -9.91 -0.02
CA ARG A 784 23.49 -9.28 1.18
C ARG A 784 24.91 -9.79 1.39
N CYS A 785 25.85 -8.86 1.48
CA CYS A 785 27.27 -9.16 1.54
C CYS A 785 27.84 -8.93 2.93
N TRP A 786 28.44 -9.95 3.51
CA TRP A 786 29.29 -9.87 4.70
C TRP A 786 30.71 -10.37 4.35
N LYS A 787 31.67 -10.12 5.21
CA LYS A 787 33.05 -10.57 4.99
C LYS A 787 33.19 -12.09 4.86
N ASP A 788 32.37 -12.83 5.60
CA ASP A 788 32.41 -14.29 5.73
C ASP A 788 31.42 -15.00 4.78
N ARG A 789 30.33 -14.34 4.39
CA ARG A 789 29.26 -14.96 3.60
C ARG A 789 28.52 -13.99 2.68
N LEU A 790 27.90 -14.56 1.66
CA LEU A 790 26.91 -13.93 0.79
C LEU A 790 25.58 -14.67 0.94
N GLU A 791 24.51 -13.97 1.25
CA GLU A 791 23.14 -14.51 1.28
C GLU A 791 22.31 -13.88 0.17
N VAL A 792 21.51 -14.71 -0.49
CA VAL A 792 20.51 -14.26 -1.46
C VAL A 792 19.14 -14.57 -0.92
N ARG A 793 18.32 -13.55 -0.78
CA ARG A 793 16.95 -13.64 -0.29
C ARG A 793 15.96 -13.19 -1.36
N ASP A 794 14.79 -13.76 -1.36
CA ASP A 794 13.71 -13.30 -2.21
C ASP A 794 12.96 -12.10 -1.60
N ALA A 795 11.93 -11.62 -2.31
CA ALA A 795 11.11 -10.50 -1.86
C ALA A 795 10.36 -10.74 -0.54
N ARG A 796 10.19 -12.00 -0.11
CA ARG A 796 9.58 -12.38 1.18
C ARG A 796 10.61 -12.56 2.29
N GLY A 797 11.89 -12.41 1.97
CA GLY A 797 13.00 -12.61 2.90
C GLY A 797 13.41 -14.07 3.06
N GLU A 798 12.85 -15.00 2.27
CA GLU A 798 13.25 -16.41 2.27
C GLU A 798 14.66 -16.57 1.68
N LEU A 799 15.50 -17.37 2.35
CA LEU A 799 16.85 -17.65 1.89
C LEU A 799 16.82 -18.55 0.65
N ARG A 800 17.33 -18.08 -0.48
CA ARG A 800 17.41 -18.81 -1.75
C ARG A 800 18.79 -19.37 -2.05
N ALA A 801 19.84 -18.70 -1.59
CA ALA A 801 21.19 -19.20 -1.68
C ALA A 801 22.07 -18.61 -0.57
N ARG A 802 23.07 -19.36 -0.16
CA ARG A 802 24.13 -18.90 0.74
C ARG A 802 25.45 -19.44 0.25
N ILE A 803 26.47 -18.58 0.20
CA ILE A 803 27.83 -18.93 -0.17
C ILE A 803 28.73 -18.45 0.94
N ASP A 804 29.43 -19.38 1.58
CA ASP A 804 30.43 -19.07 2.60
C ASP A 804 31.81 -18.86 1.97
N ARG A 805 32.58 -17.93 2.51
CA ARG A 805 33.91 -17.58 1.94
C ARG A 805 34.93 -18.67 2.15
N ALA A 806 34.81 -19.47 3.22
CA ALA A 806 35.68 -20.59 3.52
C ALA A 806 35.63 -21.69 2.44
N ASP A 807 34.51 -21.78 1.70
CA ASP A 807 34.37 -22.75 0.60
C ASP A 807 35.22 -22.42 -0.62
N ARG A 808 36.00 -21.31 -0.62
CA ARG A 808 37.03 -21.03 -1.63
C ARG A 808 38.14 -22.09 -1.69
N ALA A 809 38.37 -22.82 -0.59
CA ALA A 809 39.41 -23.83 -0.50
C ALA A 809 38.99 -25.25 -0.88
N THR A 810 37.67 -25.53 -1.00
CA THR A 810 37.13 -26.87 -1.16
C THR A 810 36.28 -27.09 -2.42
N ASP A 811 36.13 -26.08 -3.28
CA ASP A 811 35.21 -26.10 -4.44
C ASP A 811 35.76 -26.85 -5.67
N GLN A 812 36.24 -28.12 -5.49
CA GLN A 812 36.23 -29.16 -6.50
C GLN A 812 35.18 -30.21 -6.17
N GLY A 813 33.92 -29.85 -6.29
CA GLY A 813 32.79 -30.80 -6.30
C GLY A 813 31.93 -30.86 -5.07
N ARG A 814 30.89 -30.07 -5.05
CA ARG A 814 29.55 -30.42 -4.55
C ARG A 814 28.53 -29.41 -5.07
N ALA A 815 27.97 -29.71 -6.23
CA ALA A 815 26.70 -29.12 -6.69
C ALA A 815 25.59 -29.61 -5.74
N MET A 816 25.06 -28.74 -4.88
CA MET A 816 23.76 -28.98 -4.26
C MET A 816 22.68 -28.61 -5.30
N ALA A 817 21.95 -29.65 -5.74
CA ALA A 817 20.77 -29.49 -6.57
C ALA A 817 19.66 -28.80 -5.79
N TRP A 818 19.13 -27.72 -6.35
CA TRP A 818 17.88 -27.07 -5.95
C TRP A 818 16.85 -27.12 -7.06
#